data_909235ddfa21ecf9f8ac7c9fdc88032b
#
_entry.id   909235ddfa21ecf9f8ac7c9fdc88032b
#
_cell.length_a   1.000
_cell.length_b   1.000
_cell.length_c   1.000
_cell.angle_alpha   90.00
_cell.angle_beta   90.00
_cell.angle_gamma   90.00
#
_symmetry.space_group_name_H-M   'P 1'
#
loop_
_entity.id
_entity.type
_entity.pdbx_description
1 polymer ?
#
loop_
_entity_poly.entity_id
_entity_poly.type
_entity_poly.pdbx_seq_one_letter_code
_entity_poly.pdbx_strand_id
1 'polypeptide(L)'
;MRPSLLSLALVHALGSLAFSATAHADASAPKEETAKPGALEAIEVKGEIVYRDRSEAIAPTLSYDLEYFQRFEPLTAGDMLKRVPSVAFVSDVLEYDGARLRGLDPGYTQILINGKKVPGAGNDRSFWVDRIPAEMVERIEIVRATSANRSGDAVAGAINIVLRDAYEFDGGYARIGGLYFDDGKVKPTYGAVNSGEFAGGRVLAGFNVQGRYNPKQKRSDRYDAPGADYVDREDQTDTRNGTDYSANASYTRDLGDGELKLDAMVVMTDRTEDEKSTEYVDATSTALTDLASYNEQFVSIDQHNGVLGLSYEFDHLGGETEIDLDYADFSDGRFDTEEEIRYRAGQNPPRFRDYKGERILTDTDDSEFAIKLAHERAFGAATMQFGLDLNDKQRDTRIATSEVAAAGVGRPLPDYADFDATDSRIDEQRIDPYLMVSGENGRFDWEAGVRYESTSVDIRSDDAGFDNDYAAVLPSAHLRWNLSDLDRVNVSLSRSVRRPGFNQVLPVLLEGEYGDNDFIGNALLEPETANGIDLGFERRLGLDGIVGINVFYRDVQNLIEVVNTGEASDEALSNFEDEVEDFLDEHPGADPTTPGYPTFDPDSFLYTVANVGDGFVYGVEFDLSTPLSAFGLDDTGVFLNYSWLDSEVDDALGTRRFNDQAKSVLNVGFIQDLPAWNAAFGASYRKQGDAFSRVLAEEVATHYGADLEVFVEQRFGTQMAVRLTGSNLLDASKDERFNKFNTLGEQTDRDFDEYEVESETAGPVVQMILRYTF
;
A
#
# COMPACT_ATOMS: atom_id res chain seq x y z
N MET A 1 -1.18 16.83 -19.41
CA MET A 1 -1.34 18.12 -18.70
C MET A 1 0.02 18.69 -18.30
N ARG A 2 0.17 19.98 -18.14
CA ARG A 2 1.47 20.59 -17.79
C ARG A 2 1.68 20.41 -16.29
N PRO A 3 2.84 19.86 -15.82
CA PRO A 3 3.14 19.79 -14.38
C PRO A 3 3.05 21.21 -13.79
N SER A 4 2.63 21.30 -12.52
CA SER A 4 2.51 22.58 -11.85
C SER A 4 3.86 23.31 -11.88
N LEU A 5 3.85 24.63 -11.98
CA LEU A 5 5.08 25.44 -12.04
C LEU A 5 5.97 25.24 -10.80
N LEU A 6 5.38 24.80 -9.68
CA LEU A 6 6.11 24.48 -8.43
C LEU A 6 6.91 23.18 -8.56
N SER A 7 6.33 22.13 -9.16
CA SER A 7 6.99 20.84 -9.37
C SER A 7 8.18 20.96 -10.33
N LEU A 8 8.04 21.75 -11.38
CA LEU A 8 9.14 22.03 -12.33
C LEU A 8 10.24 22.86 -11.68
N ALA A 9 9.88 23.81 -10.80
CA ALA A 9 10.85 24.63 -10.06
C ALA A 9 11.65 23.80 -9.04
N LEU A 10 11.00 22.82 -8.38
CA LEU A 10 11.66 21.94 -7.41
C LEU A 10 12.67 21.01 -8.08
N VAL A 11 12.31 20.40 -9.22
CA VAL A 11 13.22 19.55 -10.01
C VAL A 11 14.42 20.34 -10.55
N HIS A 12 14.23 21.60 -10.99
CA HIS A 12 15.32 22.46 -11.44
C HIS A 12 16.20 22.95 -10.29
N ALA A 13 15.63 23.20 -9.11
CA ALA A 13 16.37 23.61 -7.92
C ALA A 13 17.24 22.47 -7.36
N LEU A 14 16.70 21.26 -7.30
CA LEU A 14 17.43 20.07 -6.85
C LEU A 14 18.54 19.65 -7.83
N GLY A 15 18.25 19.70 -9.13
CA GLY A 15 19.26 19.42 -10.17
C GLY A 15 20.41 20.43 -10.21
N SER A 16 20.20 21.68 -9.77
CA SER A 16 21.23 22.73 -9.74
C SER A 16 22.14 22.63 -8.50
N LEU A 17 21.67 22.05 -7.40
CA LEU A 17 22.45 21.87 -6.16
C LEU A 17 23.46 20.72 -6.25
N ALA A 18 23.18 19.69 -7.04
CA ALA A 18 24.03 18.50 -7.17
C ALA A 18 25.35 18.71 -7.93
N PHE A 19 25.51 19.80 -8.70
CA PHE A 19 26.65 19.98 -9.59
C PHE A 19 27.74 21.00 -9.13
N SER A 20 27.67 21.58 -7.92
CA SER A 20 28.58 22.65 -7.50
C SER A 20 29.61 22.30 -6.42
N ALA A 21 29.66 21.04 -5.97
CA ALA A 21 30.65 20.63 -4.95
C ALA A 21 31.94 20.09 -5.58
N THR A 22 32.80 20.99 -6.10
CA THR A 22 34.21 20.66 -6.34
C THR A 22 35.03 20.92 -5.07
N ALA A 23 35.53 19.85 -4.49
CA ALA A 23 36.37 19.85 -3.30
C ALA A 23 37.67 20.65 -3.50
N HIS A 24 37.96 21.57 -2.58
CA HIS A 24 39.28 22.05 -2.31
C HIS A 24 39.69 21.60 -0.91
N ALA A 25 40.62 20.64 -0.87
CA ALA A 25 41.27 20.22 0.36
C ALA A 25 42.36 21.23 0.71
N ASP A 26 42.27 21.81 1.90
CA ASP A 26 43.41 22.49 2.51
C ASP A 26 43.61 21.98 3.94
N ALA A 27 44.82 21.50 4.20
CA ALA A 27 45.22 20.83 5.42
C ALA A 27 45.62 21.82 6.50
N SER A 28 45.00 21.81 7.66
CA SER A 28 45.58 22.38 8.90
C SER A 28 45.15 21.58 10.12
N ALA A 29 46.14 21.36 11.02
CA ALA A 29 46.20 20.43 12.13
C ALA A 29 45.18 20.64 13.26
N PRO A 30 44.96 19.62 14.14
CA PRO A 30 43.78 19.48 14.97
C PRO A 30 43.82 20.32 16.25
N LYS A 31 42.72 20.94 16.60
CA LYS A 31 42.38 21.36 17.97
C LYS A 31 41.45 20.30 18.56
N GLU A 32 41.77 19.81 19.77
CA GLU A 32 40.90 19.00 20.59
C GLU A 32 39.57 19.74 20.83
N GLU A 33 38.51 19.20 20.30
CA GLU A 33 37.13 19.60 20.64
C GLU A 33 36.44 18.44 21.38
N THR A 34 35.71 18.81 22.40
CA THR A 34 34.91 17.93 23.24
C THR A 34 33.89 17.17 22.37
N ALA A 35 33.92 15.85 22.48
CA ALA A 35 33.09 14.94 21.66
C ALA A 35 31.58 15.26 21.79
N LYS A 36 30.96 15.67 20.68
CA LYS A 36 29.53 15.57 20.43
C LYS A 36 29.19 14.11 20.14
N PRO A 37 27.98 13.64 20.47
CA PRO A 37 27.61 12.24 20.16
C PRO A 37 27.49 12.07 18.64
N GLY A 38 28.16 11.04 18.13
CA GLY A 38 28.07 10.56 16.76
C GLY A 38 29.09 11.17 15.80
N ALA A 39 30.28 10.54 15.67
CA ALA A 39 31.10 10.74 14.48
C ALA A 39 30.31 10.19 13.27
N LEU A 40 30.08 11.06 12.26
CA LEU A 40 29.47 10.64 11.00
C LEU A 40 30.35 9.53 10.38
N GLU A 41 29.76 8.36 10.18
CA GLU A 41 30.45 7.24 9.56
C GLU A 41 30.44 7.41 8.04
N ALA A 42 31.59 7.16 7.39
CA ALA A 42 31.61 7.03 5.94
C ALA A 42 30.78 5.82 5.52
N ILE A 43 30.06 5.93 4.42
CA ILE A 43 29.34 4.78 3.86
C ILE A 43 30.37 3.75 3.40
N GLU A 44 30.43 2.62 4.07
CA GLU A 44 31.27 1.49 3.67
C GLU A 44 30.39 0.32 3.23
N VAL A 45 30.90 -0.48 2.30
CA VAL A 45 30.31 -1.78 2.00
C VAL A 45 30.70 -2.73 3.14
N LYS A 46 29.91 -2.74 4.21
CA LYS A 46 30.17 -3.54 5.40
C LYS A 46 29.95 -5.03 5.09
N GLY A 47 30.87 -5.86 5.59
CA GLY A 47 30.79 -7.34 5.53
C GLY A 47 30.00 -7.95 6.69
N GLU A 48 29.67 -7.20 7.73
CA GLU A 48 29.01 -7.72 8.93
C GLU A 48 27.50 -7.87 8.74
N ILE A 49 26.93 -8.95 9.35
CA ILE A 49 25.50 -9.19 9.38
C ILE A 49 24.88 -8.31 10.45
N VAL A 50 24.02 -7.34 10.04
CA VAL A 50 23.30 -6.48 10.96
C VAL A 50 21.97 -7.13 11.33
N TYR A 51 21.66 -7.17 12.60
CA TYR A 51 20.44 -7.74 13.16
C TYR A 51 19.53 -6.60 13.60
N ARG A 52 18.22 -6.89 13.73
CA ARG A 52 17.29 -5.94 14.30
C ARG A 52 17.67 -5.58 15.74
N ASP A 53 17.64 -4.31 16.10
CA ASP A 53 17.82 -3.86 17.47
C ASP A 53 16.46 -3.59 18.16
N ARG A 54 16.49 -3.29 19.44
CA ARG A 54 15.34 -2.86 20.23
C ARG A 54 15.02 -1.41 19.94
N SER A 55 13.73 -1.13 19.78
CA SER A 55 13.25 0.26 19.79
C SER A 55 13.37 0.84 21.20
N GLU A 56 13.75 2.11 21.29
CA GLU A 56 13.73 2.88 22.54
C GLU A 56 12.34 3.45 22.85
N ALA A 57 11.40 3.41 21.91
CA ALA A 57 10.01 3.84 22.13
C ALA A 57 9.35 3.02 23.26
N ILE A 58 8.55 3.68 24.11
CA ILE A 58 7.77 3.02 25.16
C ILE A 58 6.59 2.28 24.52
N ALA A 59 5.93 2.91 23.56
CA ALA A 59 4.94 2.26 22.70
C ALA A 59 5.56 1.09 21.94
N PRO A 60 4.82 -0.02 21.70
CA PRO A 60 5.36 -1.22 21.05
C PRO A 60 5.69 -0.93 19.58
N THR A 61 6.94 -0.64 19.32
CA THR A 61 7.48 -0.32 17.99
C THR A 61 8.60 -1.28 17.65
N LEU A 62 8.58 -1.84 16.43
CA LEU A 62 9.73 -2.52 15.86
C LEU A 62 10.45 -1.55 14.93
N SER A 63 11.76 -1.47 15.02
CA SER A 63 12.61 -0.67 14.12
C SER A 63 13.53 -1.59 13.33
N TYR A 64 13.60 -1.36 12.04
CA TYR A 64 14.48 -2.05 11.10
C TYR A 64 15.27 -1.00 10.35
N ASP A 65 16.54 -0.87 10.67
CA ASP A 65 17.42 0.10 10.04
C ASP A 65 17.83 -0.33 8.63
N LEU A 66 18.28 0.59 7.83
CA LEU A 66 18.70 0.35 6.46
C LEU A 66 19.75 -0.76 6.34
N GLU A 67 20.71 -0.83 7.28
CA GLU A 67 21.75 -1.85 7.32
C GLU A 67 21.19 -3.25 7.39
N TYR A 68 20.07 -3.44 8.09
CA TYR A 68 19.33 -4.71 8.10
C TYR A 68 18.86 -5.08 6.70
N PHE A 69 18.41 -4.12 5.90
CA PHE A 69 17.87 -4.33 4.56
C PHE A 69 18.94 -4.34 3.45
N GLN A 70 20.08 -3.65 3.62
CA GLN A 70 21.12 -3.56 2.59
C GLN A 70 21.59 -4.92 2.05
N ARG A 71 21.45 -5.97 2.85
CA ARG A 71 21.84 -7.32 2.46
C ARG A 71 20.88 -8.00 1.51
N PHE A 72 19.68 -7.46 1.39
CA PHE A 72 18.68 -7.96 0.44
C PHE A 72 18.65 -7.12 -0.84
N GLU A 73 19.38 -5.98 -0.85
CA GLU A 73 19.42 -5.00 -1.94
C GLU A 73 18.03 -4.62 -2.44
N PRO A 74 17.12 -4.15 -1.55
CA PRO A 74 15.79 -3.77 -1.94
C PRO A 74 15.84 -2.60 -2.91
N LEU A 75 14.90 -2.56 -3.85
CA LEU A 75 14.76 -1.44 -4.77
C LEU A 75 13.82 -0.38 -4.22
N THR A 76 12.84 -0.80 -3.42
CA THR A 76 11.76 0.05 -2.90
C THR A 76 11.49 -0.23 -1.43
N ALA A 77 10.71 0.64 -0.78
CA ALA A 77 10.22 0.39 0.56
C ALA A 77 9.28 -0.83 0.60
N GLY A 78 8.52 -1.11 -0.47
CA GLY A 78 7.75 -2.34 -0.61
C GLY A 78 8.63 -3.60 -0.51
N ASP A 79 9.78 -3.61 -1.19
CA ASP A 79 10.76 -4.70 -1.07
C ASP A 79 11.33 -4.86 0.35
N MET A 80 11.52 -3.76 1.08
CA MET A 80 11.93 -3.81 2.49
C MET A 80 10.85 -4.44 3.35
N LEU A 81 9.60 -4.03 3.14
CA LEU A 81 8.44 -4.47 3.91
C LEU A 81 8.13 -5.97 3.77
N LYS A 82 8.54 -6.61 2.67
CA LYS A 82 8.47 -8.08 2.52
C LYS A 82 9.12 -8.84 3.68
N ARG A 83 10.10 -8.25 4.35
CA ARG A 83 10.94 -8.89 5.39
C ARG A 83 10.57 -8.49 6.82
N VAL A 84 9.51 -7.71 6.94
CA VAL A 84 9.00 -7.21 8.21
C VAL A 84 7.82 -8.07 8.67
N PRO A 85 7.71 -8.39 9.98
CA PRO A 85 6.63 -9.23 10.48
C PRO A 85 5.25 -8.59 10.29
N SER A 86 4.26 -9.43 10.09
CA SER A 86 2.84 -9.06 9.96
C SER A 86 2.48 -8.19 8.75
N VAL A 87 3.41 -7.93 7.84
CA VAL A 87 3.11 -7.19 6.60
C VAL A 87 2.69 -8.17 5.52
N ALA A 88 1.46 -8.03 5.05
CA ALA A 88 0.91 -8.62 3.84
C ALA A 88 0.76 -7.53 2.76
N PHE A 89 0.40 -7.93 1.54
CA PHE A 89 0.13 -7.01 0.44
C PHE A 89 -1.19 -7.39 -0.22
N VAL A 90 -1.88 -6.42 -0.78
CA VAL A 90 -3.09 -6.65 -1.59
C VAL A 90 -2.72 -7.24 -2.95
N SER A 91 -1.50 -7.07 -3.32
CA SER A 91 -0.98 -7.15 -4.67
C SER A 91 -1.06 -8.51 -5.36
N ASP A 92 -1.03 -8.40 -6.65
CA ASP A 92 -0.78 -9.44 -7.65
C ASP A 92 0.65 -10.01 -7.55
N VAL A 93 0.94 -11.02 -8.35
CA VAL A 93 2.28 -11.60 -8.44
C VAL A 93 3.30 -10.53 -8.87
N LEU A 94 4.47 -10.50 -8.24
CA LEU A 94 5.57 -9.54 -8.41
C LEU A 94 5.27 -8.07 -8.05
N GLU A 95 4.08 -7.73 -7.57
CA GLU A 95 3.77 -6.38 -7.08
C GLU A 95 3.67 -6.36 -5.55
N TYR A 96 4.17 -5.31 -4.92
CA TYR A 96 4.21 -5.17 -3.46
C TYR A 96 3.67 -3.80 -3.03
N ASP A 97 2.54 -3.46 -3.64
CA ASP A 97 1.71 -2.31 -3.31
C ASP A 97 0.71 -2.63 -2.20
N GLY A 98 -0.03 -1.66 -1.74
CA GLY A 98 -1.08 -1.86 -0.76
C GLY A 98 -0.60 -2.61 0.48
N ALA A 99 0.48 -2.16 1.11
CA ALA A 99 1.01 -2.77 2.33
C ALA A 99 -0.01 -2.71 3.45
N ARG A 100 -0.30 -3.86 4.07
CA ARG A 100 -1.28 -4.02 5.13
C ARG A 100 -0.70 -4.76 6.32
N LEU A 101 -0.95 -4.23 7.50
CA LEU A 101 -0.58 -4.88 8.75
C LEU A 101 -1.66 -5.86 9.19
N ARG A 102 -1.22 -6.98 9.79
CA ARG A 102 -2.13 -7.98 10.39
C ARG A 102 -3.13 -8.56 9.38
N GLY A 103 -2.79 -8.45 8.09
CA GLY A 103 -3.59 -8.97 6.99
C GLY A 103 -4.94 -8.27 6.77
N LEU A 104 -5.22 -7.16 7.48
CA LEU A 104 -6.43 -6.36 7.27
C LEU A 104 -6.30 -5.54 5.98
N ASP A 105 -7.42 -5.02 5.49
CA ASP A 105 -7.45 -4.09 4.37
C ASP A 105 -6.47 -2.91 4.56
N PRO A 106 -5.83 -2.38 3.50
CA PRO A 106 -4.86 -1.28 3.61
C PRO A 106 -5.39 -0.06 4.37
N GLY A 107 -6.67 0.27 4.25
CA GLY A 107 -7.30 1.38 4.97
C GLY A 107 -7.24 1.26 6.51
N TYR A 108 -6.95 0.08 7.07
CA TYR A 108 -6.69 -0.12 8.49
C TYR A 108 -5.23 0.12 8.89
N THR A 109 -4.33 0.28 7.92
CA THR A 109 -2.90 0.48 8.14
C THR A 109 -2.52 1.91 7.81
N GLN A 110 -2.02 2.66 8.78
CA GLN A 110 -1.51 4.00 8.51
C GLN A 110 -0.11 3.92 7.90
N ILE A 111 0.09 4.54 6.74
CA ILE A 111 1.42 4.76 6.15
C ILE A 111 1.87 6.19 6.46
N LEU A 112 3.08 6.31 6.99
CA LEU A 112 3.70 7.59 7.34
C LEU A 112 5.07 7.72 6.68
N ILE A 113 5.42 8.94 6.27
CA ILE A 113 6.78 9.31 5.87
C ILE A 113 7.29 10.35 6.86
N ASN A 114 8.40 10.04 7.56
CA ASN A 114 8.94 10.87 8.65
C ASN A 114 7.89 11.20 9.73
N GLY A 115 7.00 10.24 10.05
CA GLY A 115 5.93 10.43 11.02
C GLY A 115 4.71 11.25 10.52
N LYS A 116 4.70 11.68 9.27
CA LYS A 116 3.70 12.53 8.65
C LYS A 116 2.86 11.74 7.65
N LYS A 117 1.58 12.06 7.53
CA LYS A 117 0.70 11.50 6.50
C LYS A 117 1.10 12.04 5.13
N VAL A 118 0.88 11.23 4.11
CA VAL A 118 1.09 11.59 2.71
C VAL A 118 -0.16 11.21 1.94
N PRO A 119 -0.72 12.11 1.13
CA PRO A 119 -1.81 11.76 0.22
C PRO A 119 -1.36 10.66 -0.73
N GLY A 120 -2.26 9.76 -1.05
CA GLY A 120 -1.99 8.59 -1.87
C GLY A 120 -3.05 8.35 -2.94
N ALA A 121 -2.72 7.46 -3.86
CA ALA A 121 -3.60 7.08 -4.96
C ALA A 121 -4.80 6.24 -4.50
N GLY A 122 -4.68 5.54 -3.35
CA GLY A 122 -5.73 4.66 -2.86
C GLY A 122 -7.01 5.39 -2.48
N ASN A 123 -8.14 4.92 -2.99
CA ASN A 123 -9.46 5.38 -2.55
C ASN A 123 -9.71 5.05 -1.08
N ASP A 124 -9.03 4.05 -0.54
CA ASP A 124 -9.00 3.63 0.86
C ASP A 124 -8.07 4.48 1.75
N ARG A 125 -7.54 5.61 1.25
CA ARG A 125 -6.58 6.51 1.89
C ARG A 125 -5.18 5.91 2.05
N SER A 126 -4.87 4.78 1.41
CA SER A 126 -3.54 4.15 1.45
C SER A 126 -2.54 4.87 0.55
N PHE A 127 -1.25 4.67 0.86
CA PHE A 127 -0.14 5.14 0.06
C PHE A 127 0.62 3.95 -0.52
N TRP A 128 1.00 4.01 -1.79
CA TRP A 128 1.74 2.95 -2.45
C TRP A 128 3.22 2.99 -2.10
N VAL A 129 3.60 2.14 -1.16
CA VAL A 129 4.95 2.08 -0.57
C VAL A 129 6.05 1.68 -1.55
N ASP A 130 5.71 1.00 -2.62
CA ASP A 130 6.65 0.59 -3.67
C ASP A 130 7.12 1.78 -4.54
N ARG A 131 6.49 2.96 -4.42
CA ARG A 131 6.92 4.21 -5.06
C ARG A 131 8.12 4.83 -4.36
N ILE A 132 8.38 4.49 -3.09
CA ILE A 132 9.50 5.04 -2.32
C ILE A 132 10.76 4.21 -2.60
N PRO A 133 11.82 4.79 -3.20
CA PRO A 133 13.08 4.09 -3.40
C PRO A 133 13.76 3.73 -2.08
N ALA A 134 14.31 2.53 -2.00
CA ALA A 134 15.01 2.07 -0.80
C ALA A 134 16.19 2.96 -0.38
N GLU A 135 16.82 3.64 -1.34
CA GLU A 135 17.92 4.57 -1.07
C GLU A 135 17.54 5.79 -0.24
N MET A 136 16.27 6.18 -0.31
CA MET A 136 15.77 7.31 0.46
C MET A 136 15.45 6.93 1.90
N VAL A 137 15.35 5.63 2.20
CA VAL A 137 14.92 5.13 3.50
C VAL A 137 16.11 4.96 4.44
N GLU A 138 16.02 5.50 5.64
CA GLU A 138 16.92 5.25 6.77
C GLU A 138 16.50 3.99 7.53
N ARG A 139 15.22 3.95 7.93
CA ARG A 139 14.64 2.84 8.67
C ARG A 139 13.14 2.73 8.44
N ILE A 140 12.62 1.56 8.73
CA ILE A 140 11.18 1.30 8.78
C ILE A 140 10.78 0.98 10.22
N GLU A 141 9.79 1.69 10.71
CA GLU A 141 9.20 1.50 12.02
C GLU A 141 7.79 0.89 11.89
N ILE A 142 7.55 -0.21 12.58
CA ILE A 142 6.22 -0.80 12.71
C ILE A 142 5.67 -0.43 14.07
N VAL A 143 4.72 0.49 14.09
CA VAL A 143 4.06 0.97 15.30
C VAL A 143 2.81 0.12 15.53
N ARG A 144 2.87 -0.78 16.49
CA ARG A 144 1.80 -1.78 16.78
C ARG A 144 0.61 -1.19 17.51
N ALA A 145 0.84 -0.13 18.28
CA ALA A 145 -0.18 0.63 18.99
C ALA A 145 0.20 2.11 19.03
N THR A 146 -0.75 3.00 18.81
CA THR A 146 -0.53 4.44 18.72
C THR A 146 -0.46 5.11 20.09
N SER A 147 0.41 6.10 20.24
CA SER A 147 0.47 7.03 21.38
C SER A 147 -0.33 8.31 21.06
N ALA A 148 -0.69 9.07 22.09
CA ALA A 148 -1.52 10.26 21.94
C ALA A 148 -0.91 11.37 21.06
N ASN A 149 0.41 11.42 20.91
CA ASN A 149 1.14 12.36 20.04
C ASN A 149 1.15 11.97 18.55
N ARG A 150 0.47 10.88 18.20
CA ARG A 150 0.31 10.40 16.81
C ARG A 150 -1.17 10.34 16.45
N SER A 151 -1.49 10.50 15.17
CA SER A 151 -2.85 10.32 14.67
C SER A 151 -3.39 8.91 14.97
N GLY A 152 -4.69 8.84 15.27
CA GLY A 152 -5.39 7.60 15.59
C GLY A 152 -5.74 6.71 14.40
N ASP A 153 -5.43 7.09 13.15
CA ASP A 153 -5.75 6.35 11.92
C ASP A 153 -4.90 5.09 11.76
N ALA A 154 -4.95 4.17 12.73
CA ALA A 154 -4.04 3.02 12.79
C ALA A 154 -4.66 1.84 13.55
N VAL A 155 -5.80 1.33 13.09
CA VAL A 155 -6.49 0.20 13.74
C VAL A 155 -5.60 -1.05 13.71
N ALA A 156 -4.98 -1.36 12.58
CA ALA A 156 -4.02 -2.45 12.46
C ALA A 156 -2.63 -2.07 12.98
N GLY A 157 -2.33 -0.77 13.06
CA GLY A 157 -1.04 -0.20 13.37
C GLY A 157 -0.56 0.76 12.27
N ALA A 158 0.66 1.30 12.43
CA ALA A 158 1.25 2.18 11.43
C ALA A 158 2.60 1.66 10.93
N ILE A 159 2.88 1.93 9.66
CA ILE A 159 4.18 1.75 9.02
C ILE A 159 4.76 3.14 8.82
N ASN A 160 5.80 3.49 9.55
CA ASN A 160 6.50 4.75 9.41
C ASN A 160 7.80 4.54 8.62
N ILE A 161 7.87 5.12 7.44
CA ILE A 161 9.05 5.10 6.58
C ILE A 161 9.85 6.36 6.90
N VAL A 162 10.94 6.20 7.63
CA VAL A 162 11.82 7.32 7.99
C VAL A 162 12.82 7.49 6.86
N LEU A 163 12.83 8.69 6.27
CA LEU A 163 13.77 9.04 5.21
C LEU A 163 15.10 9.47 5.81
N ARG A 164 16.16 9.25 5.06
CA ARG A 164 17.53 9.63 5.44
C ARG A 164 17.68 11.11 5.71
N ASP A 165 18.46 11.41 6.72
CA ASP A 165 18.81 12.74 7.17
C ASP A 165 20.22 13.13 6.71
N ALA A 166 20.48 14.44 6.64
CA ALA A 166 21.77 14.99 6.25
C ALA A 166 22.89 14.74 7.29
N TYR A 167 22.56 14.36 8.52
CA TYR A 167 23.52 14.05 9.58
C TYR A 167 23.90 12.57 9.70
N GLU A 168 23.26 11.65 8.97
CA GLU A 168 23.52 10.22 9.13
C GLU A 168 24.88 9.79 8.61
N PHE A 169 25.35 10.38 7.52
CA PHE A 169 26.62 10.00 6.90
C PHE A 169 27.31 11.16 6.19
N ASP A 170 28.59 10.99 5.93
CA ASP A 170 29.40 11.90 5.12
C ASP A 170 29.88 11.19 3.85
N GLY A 171 29.72 11.81 2.68
CA GLY A 171 29.98 11.21 1.39
C GLY A 171 28.72 10.74 0.67
N GLY A 172 28.83 9.70 -0.15
CA GLY A 172 27.70 9.25 -0.92
C GLY A 172 27.85 7.84 -1.47
N TYR A 173 26.79 7.37 -2.11
CA TYR A 173 26.87 6.18 -2.94
C TYR A 173 26.06 6.32 -4.23
N ALA A 174 26.42 5.51 -5.20
CA ALA A 174 25.67 5.34 -6.43
C ALA A 174 25.45 3.86 -6.71
N ARG A 175 24.29 3.53 -7.28
CA ARG A 175 24.02 2.21 -7.82
C ARG A 175 23.60 2.27 -9.27
N ILE A 176 23.91 1.21 -10.01
CA ILE A 176 23.43 0.96 -11.37
C ILE A 176 23.16 -0.53 -11.54
N GLY A 177 22.09 -0.85 -12.19
CA GLY A 177 21.73 -2.24 -12.43
C GLY A 177 20.58 -2.42 -13.39
N GLY A 178 20.01 -3.62 -13.38
CA GLY A 178 18.86 -3.97 -14.19
C GLY A 178 18.21 -5.25 -13.74
N LEU A 179 16.94 -5.37 -14.12
CA LEU A 179 16.10 -6.54 -13.90
C LEU A 179 15.87 -7.23 -15.25
N TYR A 180 16.02 -8.54 -15.27
CA TYR A 180 15.73 -9.40 -16.42
C TYR A 180 14.54 -10.29 -16.08
N PHE A 181 13.49 -10.21 -16.86
CA PHE A 181 12.22 -10.91 -16.68
C PHE A 181 12.15 -12.15 -17.55
N ASP A 182 11.25 -13.09 -17.23
CA ASP A 182 11.14 -14.39 -17.88
C ASP A 182 10.82 -14.31 -19.38
N ASP A 183 10.07 -13.29 -19.80
CA ASP A 183 9.77 -13.00 -21.21
C ASP A 183 10.95 -12.37 -21.99
N GLY A 184 12.10 -12.16 -21.34
CA GLY A 184 13.31 -11.58 -21.92
C GLY A 184 13.40 -10.05 -21.85
N LYS A 185 12.45 -9.36 -21.22
CA LYS A 185 12.49 -7.90 -21.01
C LYS A 185 13.59 -7.52 -20.02
N VAL A 186 14.25 -6.40 -20.29
CA VAL A 186 15.23 -5.80 -19.36
C VAL A 186 14.77 -4.42 -18.95
N LYS A 187 14.78 -4.16 -17.63
CA LYS A 187 14.47 -2.84 -17.05
C LYS A 187 15.68 -2.31 -16.30
N PRO A 188 16.12 -1.08 -16.57
CA PRO A 188 17.23 -0.47 -15.86
C PRO A 188 16.79 0.05 -14.49
N THR A 189 17.76 0.11 -13.56
CA THR A 189 17.63 0.81 -12.29
C THR A 189 18.93 1.56 -12.00
N TYR A 190 18.84 2.79 -11.53
CA TYR A 190 19.98 3.57 -11.08
C TYR A 190 19.56 4.65 -10.08
N GLY A 191 20.44 4.91 -9.13
CA GLY A 191 20.22 5.92 -8.11
C GLY A 191 21.53 6.40 -7.53
N ALA A 192 21.49 7.55 -6.90
CA ALA A 192 22.60 8.08 -6.14
C ALA A 192 22.09 8.94 -4.99
N VAL A 193 22.86 8.97 -3.90
CA VAL A 193 22.65 9.86 -2.77
C VAL A 193 23.99 10.42 -2.32
N ASN A 194 24.00 11.68 -1.93
CA ASN A 194 25.19 12.33 -1.37
C ASN A 194 24.80 13.26 -0.23
N SER A 195 25.63 13.28 0.80
CA SER A 195 25.53 14.20 1.94
C SER A 195 26.81 14.97 2.13
N GLY A 196 26.69 16.20 2.62
CA GLY A 196 27.83 17.05 2.89
C GLY A 196 27.47 18.39 3.52
N GLU A 197 28.46 19.17 3.86
CA GLU A 197 28.27 20.51 4.43
C GLU A 197 27.86 21.54 3.35
N PHE A 198 26.86 22.36 3.66
CA PHE A 198 26.39 23.42 2.79
C PHE A 198 25.83 24.61 3.59
N ALA A 199 26.24 25.83 3.28
CA ALA A 199 25.72 27.10 3.83
C ALA A 199 25.60 27.15 5.37
N GLY A 200 26.50 26.48 6.08
CA GLY A 200 26.53 26.45 7.56
C GLY A 200 25.59 25.45 8.19
N GLY A 201 25.08 24.53 7.44
CA GLY A 201 24.34 23.33 7.83
C GLY A 201 24.83 22.14 7.01
N ARG A 202 24.06 21.07 7.02
CA ARG A 202 24.31 19.88 6.20
C ARG A 202 23.16 19.67 5.21
N VAL A 203 23.48 19.16 4.06
CA VAL A 203 22.54 18.81 3.00
C VAL A 203 22.73 17.35 2.62
N LEU A 204 21.61 16.65 2.43
CA LEU A 204 21.55 15.40 1.71
C LEU A 204 20.71 15.62 0.45
N ALA A 205 21.14 15.04 -0.67
CA ALA A 205 20.35 14.99 -1.89
C ALA A 205 20.46 13.62 -2.55
N GLY A 206 19.34 13.11 -3.02
CA GLY A 206 19.25 11.82 -3.69
C GLY A 206 18.35 11.87 -4.91
N PHE A 207 18.61 10.97 -5.86
CA PHE A 207 17.71 10.69 -6.96
C PHE A 207 17.71 9.21 -7.31
N ASN A 208 16.61 8.73 -7.88
CA ASN A 208 16.48 7.36 -8.35
C ASN A 208 15.64 7.30 -9.63
N VAL A 209 15.94 6.33 -10.47
CA VAL A 209 15.15 5.94 -11.63
C VAL A 209 14.99 4.43 -11.59
N GLN A 210 13.74 3.99 -11.48
CA GLN A 210 13.38 2.60 -11.34
C GLN A 210 12.49 2.16 -12.49
N GLY A 211 13.02 1.31 -13.36
CA GLY A 211 12.20 0.66 -14.37
C GLY A 211 11.31 -0.41 -13.72
N ARG A 212 10.03 -0.40 -14.07
CA ARG A 212 9.01 -1.31 -13.58
C ARG A 212 8.50 -2.20 -14.70
N TYR A 213 8.24 -3.45 -14.37
CA TYR A 213 7.68 -4.39 -15.33
C TYR A 213 7.07 -5.59 -14.63
N ASN A 214 5.89 -6.01 -15.09
CA ASN A 214 5.22 -7.21 -14.62
C ASN A 214 4.50 -7.88 -15.80
N PRO A 215 4.99 -9.02 -16.33
CA PRO A 215 4.40 -9.73 -17.47
C PRO A 215 3.43 -10.82 -16.99
N LYS A 216 2.34 -10.44 -16.35
CA LYS A 216 1.37 -11.39 -15.81
C LYS A 216 0.71 -12.22 -16.91
N GLN A 217 0.50 -13.47 -16.59
CA GLN A 217 -0.31 -14.40 -17.36
C GLN A 217 -1.38 -14.95 -16.44
N LYS A 218 -2.61 -14.92 -16.93
CA LYS A 218 -3.78 -15.27 -16.17
C LYS A 218 -4.63 -16.24 -16.97
N ARG A 219 -5.23 -17.18 -16.27
CA ARG A 219 -6.17 -18.13 -16.85
C ARG A 219 -7.34 -18.29 -15.90
N SER A 220 -8.53 -18.14 -16.45
CA SER A 220 -9.81 -18.39 -15.78
C SER A 220 -10.53 -19.55 -16.46
N ASP A 221 -10.98 -20.51 -15.68
CA ASP A 221 -11.88 -21.59 -16.11
C ASP A 221 -13.23 -21.44 -15.39
N ARG A 222 -14.32 -21.28 -16.14
CA ARG A 222 -15.67 -21.01 -15.62
C ARG A 222 -16.58 -22.23 -15.75
N TYR A 223 -17.47 -22.40 -14.78
CA TYR A 223 -18.41 -23.50 -14.63
C TYR A 223 -19.76 -22.98 -14.13
N ASP A 224 -20.87 -23.67 -14.41
CA ASP A 224 -22.19 -23.29 -13.85
C ASP A 224 -22.20 -23.36 -12.31
N ALA A 225 -21.44 -24.26 -11.70
CA ALA A 225 -21.29 -24.41 -10.25
C ALA A 225 -20.08 -25.29 -9.91
N PRO A 226 -19.61 -25.37 -8.65
CA PRO A 226 -18.54 -26.27 -8.24
C PRO A 226 -18.81 -27.74 -8.59
N GLY A 227 -18.05 -28.28 -9.57
CA GLY A 227 -18.20 -29.65 -10.05
C GLY A 227 -19.33 -29.87 -11.05
N ALA A 228 -19.95 -28.81 -11.55
CA ALA A 228 -20.95 -28.83 -12.63
C ALA A 228 -20.30 -28.79 -14.03
N ASP A 229 -21.11 -28.51 -15.03
CA ASP A 229 -20.68 -28.48 -16.42
C ASP A 229 -19.74 -27.27 -16.65
N TYR A 230 -18.76 -27.48 -17.55
CA TYR A 230 -17.82 -26.48 -17.97
C TYR A 230 -18.48 -25.50 -18.94
N VAL A 231 -18.26 -24.19 -18.70
CA VAL A 231 -18.82 -23.12 -19.55
C VAL A 231 -17.78 -22.64 -20.56
N ASP A 232 -16.72 -22.01 -20.11
CA ASP A 232 -15.71 -21.42 -20.96
C ASP A 232 -14.34 -21.27 -20.25
N ARG A 233 -13.37 -20.78 -21.00
CA ARG A 233 -12.03 -20.47 -20.54
C ARG A 233 -11.58 -19.14 -21.09
N GLU A 234 -11.00 -18.33 -20.23
CA GLU A 234 -10.28 -17.12 -20.61
C GLU A 234 -8.78 -17.28 -20.43
N ASP A 235 -8.02 -17.03 -21.48
CA ASP A 235 -6.55 -16.94 -21.45
C ASP A 235 -6.17 -15.45 -21.59
N GLN A 236 -5.48 -14.87 -20.59
CA GLN A 236 -5.18 -13.47 -20.49
C GLN A 236 -3.70 -13.20 -20.29
N THR A 237 -3.23 -12.12 -20.88
CA THR A 237 -1.93 -11.49 -20.58
C THR A 237 -2.18 -10.06 -20.08
N ASP A 238 -1.62 -9.71 -18.93
CA ASP A 238 -1.65 -8.36 -18.39
C ASP A 238 -0.20 -7.89 -18.19
N THR A 239 0.26 -7.00 -19.07
CA THR A 239 1.61 -6.48 -19.04
C THR A 239 1.64 -5.09 -18.45
N ARG A 240 2.16 -4.96 -17.22
CA ARG A 240 2.36 -3.68 -16.57
C ARG A 240 3.78 -3.19 -16.80
N ASN A 241 3.93 -1.98 -17.32
CA ASN A 241 5.20 -1.46 -17.80
C ASN A 241 5.32 0.03 -17.48
N GLY A 242 6.42 0.44 -16.83
CA GLY A 242 6.56 1.85 -16.46
C GLY A 242 7.97 2.23 -15.99
N THR A 243 8.07 3.44 -15.47
CA THR A 243 9.28 3.98 -14.85
C THR A 243 8.90 4.97 -13.76
N ASP A 244 9.51 4.81 -12.58
CA ASP A 244 9.43 5.79 -11.52
C ASP A 244 10.69 6.66 -11.53
N TYR A 245 10.49 7.96 -11.43
CA TYR A 245 11.53 8.97 -11.23
C TYR A 245 11.31 9.60 -9.86
N SER A 246 12.35 9.61 -9.03
CA SER A 246 12.22 10.21 -7.72
C SER A 246 13.46 11.01 -7.33
N ALA A 247 13.24 12.03 -6.52
CA ALA A 247 14.28 12.83 -5.91
C ALA A 247 13.88 13.21 -4.49
N ASN A 248 14.90 13.32 -3.61
CA ASN A 248 14.73 13.84 -2.26
C ASN A 248 15.85 14.76 -1.88
N ALA A 249 15.59 15.68 -0.95
CA ALA A 249 16.58 16.49 -0.31
C ALA A 249 16.23 16.74 1.15
N SER A 250 17.24 16.78 2.00
CA SER A 250 17.14 17.21 3.39
C SER A 250 18.19 18.26 3.67
N TYR A 251 17.86 19.30 4.42
CA TYR A 251 18.80 20.30 4.89
C TYR A 251 18.56 20.57 6.37
N THR A 252 19.59 20.37 7.18
CA THR A 252 19.53 20.57 8.62
C THR A 252 20.59 21.55 9.06
N ARG A 253 20.18 22.49 9.95
CA ARG A 253 21.07 23.54 10.44
C ARG A 253 20.69 23.99 11.84
N ASP A 254 21.71 24.17 12.69
CA ASP A 254 21.55 24.91 13.95
C ASP A 254 21.15 26.35 13.67
N LEU A 255 20.05 26.83 14.26
CA LEU A 255 19.53 28.18 14.12
C LEU A 255 19.16 28.76 15.51
N GLY A 256 20.00 29.66 16.04
CA GLY A 256 19.84 30.18 17.39
C GLY A 256 20.08 29.10 18.45
N ASP A 257 19.08 28.88 19.32
CA ASP A 257 19.12 27.85 20.36
C ASP A 257 18.38 26.55 19.90
N GLY A 258 18.10 26.41 18.61
CA GLY A 258 17.34 25.31 18.07
C GLY A 258 17.92 24.78 16.76
N GLU A 259 17.25 23.76 16.21
CA GLU A 259 17.56 23.12 14.93
C GLU A 259 16.45 23.36 13.92
N LEU A 260 16.83 23.78 12.72
CA LEU A 260 15.95 23.92 11.57
C LEU A 260 16.20 22.76 10.60
N LYS A 261 15.13 22.06 10.23
CA LYS A 261 15.15 20.99 9.23
C LYS A 261 14.19 21.30 8.08
N LEU A 262 14.65 21.08 6.86
CA LEU A 262 13.87 21.16 5.63
C LEU A 262 13.98 19.82 4.93
N ASP A 263 12.85 19.23 4.58
CA ASP A 263 12.76 17.98 3.84
C ASP A 263 11.89 18.16 2.60
N ALA A 264 12.33 17.57 1.50
CA ALA A 264 11.55 17.55 0.26
C ALA A 264 11.69 16.17 -0.41
N MET A 265 10.59 15.69 -0.98
CA MET A 265 10.54 14.48 -1.78
C MET A 265 9.60 14.68 -2.96
N VAL A 266 9.95 14.12 -4.10
CA VAL A 266 9.08 14.01 -5.27
C VAL A 266 9.23 12.63 -5.89
N VAL A 267 8.10 12.05 -6.29
CA VAL A 267 8.03 10.82 -7.07
C VAL A 267 7.10 11.05 -8.25
N MET A 268 7.55 10.71 -9.43
CA MET A 268 6.77 10.73 -10.67
C MET A 268 6.72 9.30 -11.22
N THR A 269 5.54 8.82 -11.55
CA THR A 269 5.31 7.50 -12.12
C THR A 269 4.68 7.64 -13.50
N ASP A 270 5.31 7.08 -14.51
CA ASP A 270 4.77 6.89 -15.85
C ASP A 270 4.59 5.38 -16.05
N ARG A 271 3.34 4.93 -16.21
CA ARG A 271 3.00 3.50 -16.27
C ARG A 271 1.94 3.25 -17.33
N THR A 272 2.02 2.09 -17.95
CA THR A 272 0.98 1.52 -18.83
C THR A 272 0.62 0.12 -18.38
N GLU A 273 -0.64 -0.24 -18.52
CA GLU A 273 -1.15 -1.61 -18.39
C GLU A 273 -1.74 -1.99 -19.74
N ASP A 274 -1.31 -3.13 -20.28
CA ASP A 274 -1.72 -3.67 -21.59
C ASP A 274 -2.25 -5.09 -21.34
N GLU A 275 -3.56 -5.19 -21.28
CA GLU A 275 -4.26 -6.43 -21.04
C GLU A 275 -4.90 -6.95 -22.31
N LYS A 276 -4.77 -8.24 -22.56
CA LYS A 276 -5.37 -8.93 -23.70
C LYS A 276 -5.90 -10.26 -23.26
N SER A 277 -7.17 -10.47 -23.47
CA SER A 277 -7.79 -11.74 -23.15
C SER A 277 -8.47 -12.36 -24.37
N THR A 278 -8.56 -13.68 -24.32
CA THR A 278 -9.24 -14.48 -25.34
C THR A 278 -10.04 -15.57 -24.66
N GLU A 279 -11.33 -15.58 -24.93
CA GLU A 279 -12.27 -16.52 -24.35
C GLU A 279 -12.62 -17.64 -25.35
N TYR A 280 -12.70 -18.87 -24.84
CA TYR A 280 -13.02 -20.08 -25.60
C TYR A 280 -14.06 -20.92 -24.87
N VAL A 281 -15.08 -21.39 -25.59
CA VAL A 281 -16.10 -22.31 -25.05
C VAL A 281 -15.61 -23.73 -24.80
N ASP A 282 -14.32 -23.99 -24.89
CA ASP A 282 -13.70 -25.32 -24.69
C ASP A 282 -12.46 -25.21 -23.79
N ALA A 283 -12.33 -26.10 -22.83
CA ALA A 283 -11.27 -26.10 -21.81
C ALA A 283 -9.84 -26.22 -22.37
N THR A 284 -9.68 -26.74 -23.57
CA THR A 284 -8.36 -27.10 -24.12
C THR A 284 -8.15 -26.64 -25.56
N SER A 285 -9.23 -26.39 -26.31
CA SER A 285 -9.17 -25.97 -27.70
C SER A 285 -8.89 -24.47 -27.82
N THR A 286 -8.03 -24.12 -28.78
CA THR A 286 -7.81 -22.72 -29.23
C THR A 286 -8.24 -22.57 -30.69
N ALA A 287 -9.13 -23.46 -31.16
CA ALA A 287 -9.64 -23.38 -32.51
C ALA A 287 -10.56 -22.19 -32.66
N LEU A 288 -10.55 -21.56 -33.83
CA LEU A 288 -11.43 -20.42 -34.12
C LEU A 288 -12.93 -20.75 -34.06
N THR A 289 -13.29 -22.05 -34.12
CA THR A 289 -14.69 -22.50 -33.91
C THR A 289 -15.15 -22.36 -32.47
N ASP A 290 -14.20 -22.34 -31.53
CA ASP A 290 -14.47 -22.33 -30.11
C ASP A 290 -14.26 -20.94 -29.48
N LEU A 291 -13.87 -19.94 -30.31
CA LEU A 291 -13.67 -18.56 -29.90
C LEU A 291 -15.01 -17.90 -29.55
N ALA A 292 -15.11 -17.39 -28.31
CA ALA A 292 -16.25 -16.69 -27.79
C ALA A 292 -16.04 -15.17 -27.80
N SER A 293 -14.93 -14.69 -27.24
CA SER A 293 -14.60 -13.27 -27.23
C SER A 293 -13.12 -12.97 -27.37
N TYR A 294 -12.80 -11.74 -27.67
CA TYR A 294 -11.47 -11.14 -27.61
C TYR A 294 -11.61 -9.76 -26.99
N ASN A 295 -10.86 -9.51 -25.92
CA ASN A 295 -10.84 -8.25 -25.22
C ASN A 295 -9.43 -7.66 -25.19
N GLU A 296 -9.32 -6.34 -25.39
CA GLU A 296 -8.09 -5.55 -25.20
C GLU A 296 -8.41 -4.38 -24.27
N GLN A 297 -7.68 -4.30 -23.15
CA GLN A 297 -7.70 -3.13 -22.28
C GLN A 297 -6.32 -2.47 -22.27
N PHE A 298 -6.28 -1.17 -22.39
CA PHE A 298 -5.06 -0.38 -22.27
C PHE A 298 -5.26 0.79 -21.32
N VAL A 299 -4.43 0.83 -20.28
CA VAL A 299 -4.43 1.90 -19.28
C VAL A 299 -3.13 2.69 -19.37
N SER A 300 -3.22 4.02 -19.44
CA SER A 300 -2.10 4.94 -19.28
C SER A 300 -2.24 5.68 -17.95
N ILE A 301 -1.20 5.69 -17.14
CA ILE A 301 -1.19 6.25 -15.78
C ILE A 301 -0.01 7.20 -15.64
N ASP A 302 -0.30 8.46 -15.35
CA ASP A 302 0.67 9.49 -15.00
C ASP A 302 0.43 9.97 -13.57
N GLN A 303 1.37 9.69 -12.65
CA GLN A 303 1.24 10.06 -11.25
C GLN A 303 2.38 10.95 -10.77
N HIS A 304 2.04 11.84 -9.85
CA HIS A 304 2.97 12.71 -9.15
C HIS A 304 2.67 12.71 -7.65
N ASN A 305 3.70 12.53 -6.83
CA ASN A 305 3.63 12.77 -5.39
C ASN A 305 4.71 13.78 -5.00
N GLY A 306 4.33 14.82 -4.28
CA GLY A 306 5.22 15.83 -3.73
C GLY A 306 5.07 15.93 -2.21
N VAL A 307 6.18 16.09 -1.49
CA VAL A 307 6.17 16.35 -0.04
C VAL A 307 7.19 17.43 0.26
N LEU A 308 6.80 18.42 1.04
CA LEU A 308 7.68 19.48 1.56
C LEU A 308 7.42 19.65 3.04
N GLY A 309 8.45 19.50 3.86
CA GLY A 309 8.40 19.67 5.32
C GLY A 309 9.38 20.73 5.80
N LEU A 310 8.94 21.52 6.77
CA LEU A 310 9.77 22.42 7.56
C LEU A 310 9.55 22.11 9.03
N SER A 311 10.60 21.77 9.76
CA SER A 311 10.58 21.55 11.20
C SER A 311 11.54 22.52 11.89
N TYR A 312 11.10 23.09 13.01
CA TYR A 312 11.94 23.88 13.87
C TYR A 312 11.74 23.47 15.33
N GLU A 313 12.80 22.93 15.91
CA GLU A 313 12.87 22.46 17.28
C GLU A 313 13.77 23.38 18.09
N PHE A 314 13.30 23.86 19.24
CA PHE A 314 14.06 24.82 20.07
C PHE A 314 13.64 24.77 21.56
N ASP A 315 14.60 25.12 22.42
CA ASP A 315 14.35 25.27 23.86
C ASP A 315 13.46 26.46 24.15
N HIS A 316 12.30 26.23 24.77
CA HIS A 316 11.37 27.28 25.19
C HIS A 316 10.61 26.92 26.46
N LEU A 317 10.30 27.91 27.33
CA LEU A 317 9.50 27.75 28.58
C LEU A 317 9.97 26.60 29.49
N GLY A 318 11.28 26.30 29.49
CA GLY A 318 11.89 25.26 30.32
C GLY A 318 11.61 23.83 29.82
N GLY A 319 11.41 23.68 28.55
CA GLY A 319 11.24 22.45 27.81
C GLY A 319 11.59 22.67 26.35
N GLU A 320 11.28 21.71 25.50
CA GLU A 320 11.50 21.69 24.08
C GLU A 320 10.21 21.95 23.33
N THR A 321 10.28 22.76 22.30
CA THR A 321 9.13 23.11 21.43
C THR A 321 9.47 22.74 20.00
N GLU A 322 8.56 22.01 19.37
CA GLU A 322 8.62 21.63 17.96
C GLU A 322 7.48 22.31 17.20
N ILE A 323 7.81 22.85 16.03
CA ILE A 323 6.85 23.43 15.09
C ILE A 323 7.13 22.80 13.72
N ASP A 324 6.15 22.06 13.21
CA ASP A 324 6.21 21.51 11.86
C ASP A 324 5.18 22.21 10.97
N LEU A 325 5.59 22.46 9.75
CA LEU A 325 4.76 22.91 8.63
C LEU A 325 4.98 21.97 7.47
N ASP A 326 3.93 21.30 7.05
CA ASP A 326 3.99 20.28 6.01
C ASP A 326 3.01 20.60 4.90
N TYR A 327 3.46 20.37 3.69
CA TYR A 327 2.63 20.39 2.50
C TYR A 327 2.90 19.11 1.68
N ALA A 328 1.84 18.45 1.28
CA ALA A 328 1.95 17.30 0.41
C ALA A 328 0.88 17.39 -0.69
N ASP A 329 1.25 16.96 -1.89
CA ASP A 329 0.36 16.89 -3.04
C ASP A 329 0.49 15.55 -3.77
N PHE A 330 -0.61 15.13 -4.37
CA PHE A 330 -0.72 13.97 -5.23
C PHE A 330 -1.59 14.33 -6.43
N SER A 331 -1.16 13.94 -7.62
CA SER A 331 -2.01 13.96 -8.80
C SER A 331 -1.94 12.63 -9.53
N ASP A 332 -3.08 12.19 -10.07
CA ASP A 332 -3.23 10.97 -10.85
C ASP A 332 -4.06 11.26 -12.09
N GLY A 333 -3.46 11.10 -13.26
CA GLY A 333 -4.14 11.13 -14.54
C GLY A 333 -4.16 9.72 -15.11
N ARG A 334 -5.34 9.14 -15.24
CA ARG A 334 -5.56 7.81 -15.80
C ARG A 334 -6.44 7.90 -17.03
N PHE A 335 -6.03 7.25 -18.10
CA PHE A 335 -6.84 7.01 -19.27
C PHE A 335 -6.92 5.51 -19.53
N ASP A 336 -8.12 4.97 -19.44
CA ASP A 336 -8.46 3.58 -19.65
C ASP A 336 -9.25 3.45 -20.95
N THR A 337 -8.95 2.44 -21.75
CA THR A 337 -9.68 2.10 -22.96
C THR A 337 -9.84 0.60 -23.00
N GLU A 338 -11.06 0.13 -23.05
CA GLU A 338 -11.41 -1.28 -23.18
C GLU A 338 -12.25 -1.52 -24.41
N GLU A 339 -11.94 -2.60 -25.15
CA GLU A 339 -12.64 -3.00 -26.36
C GLU A 339 -12.85 -4.50 -26.38
N GLU A 340 -14.11 -4.93 -26.41
CA GLU A 340 -14.48 -6.34 -26.50
C GLU A 340 -15.16 -6.65 -27.85
N ILE A 341 -14.73 -7.74 -28.48
CA ILE A 341 -15.36 -8.30 -29.69
C ILE A 341 -15.89 -9.69 -29.36
N ARG A 342 -17.21 -9.87 -29.45
CA ARG A 342 -17.85 -11.16 -29.20
C ARG A 342 -18.19 -11.90 -30.48
N TYR A 343 -18.07 -13.23 -30.45
CA TYR A 343 -18.28 -14.12 -31.58
C TYR A 343 -19.37 -15.14 -31.28
N ARG A 344 -19.94 -15.71 -32.34
CA ARG A 344 -20.82 -16.86 -32.24
C ARG A 344 -19.99 -18.12 -32.38
N ALA A 345 -19.82 -18.88 -31.31
CA ALA A 345 -19.10 -20.13 -31.30
C ALA A 345 -19.67 -21.15 -32.33
N GLY A 346 -18.88 -22.15 -32.69
CA GLY A 346 -19.25 -23.19 -33.64
C GLY A 346 -19.10 -22.83 -35.12
N GLN A 347 -18.52 -21.68 -35.47
CA GLN A 347 -18.34 -21.22 -36.85
C GLN A 347 -16.87 -20.91 -37.16
N ASN A 348 -16.45 -21.31 -38.38
CA ASN A 348 -15.10 -21.01 -38.88
C ASN A 348 -15.19 -20.50 -40.34
N PRO A 349 -14.82 -19.23 -40.66
CA PRO A 349 -14.31 -18.23 -39.70
C PRO A 349 -15.35 -17.86 -38.62
N PRO A 350 -14.90 -17.41 -37.43
CA PRO A 350 -15.80 -16.94 -36.39
C PRO A 350 -16.75 -15.89 -36.92
N ARG A 351 -18.01 -15.97 -36.55
CA ARG A 351 -19.01 -14.98 -36.94
C ARG A 351 -19.11 -13.95 -35.83
N PHE A 352 -18.86 -12.70 -36.19
CA PHE A 352 -19.04 -11.53 -35.34
C PHE A 352 -20.46 -11.51 -34.74
N ARG A 353 -20.59 -11.32 -33.45
CA ARG A 353 -21.84 -11.17 -32.71
C ARG A 353 -22.12 -9.72 -32.43
N ASP A 354 -21.28 -9.09 -31.63
CA ASP A 354 -21.34 -7.68 -31.24
C ASP A 354 -19.95 -7.15 -30.83
N TYR A 355 -19.89 -5.87 -30.59
CA TYR A 355 -18.72 -5.12 -30.12
C TYR A 355 -19.18 -4.17 -29.02
N LYS A 356 -18.43 -4.14 -27.94
CA LYS A 356 -18.54 -3.14 -26.87
C LYS A 356 -17.20 -2.42 -26.74
N GLY A 357 -17.23 -1.15 -26.39
CA GLY A 357 -16.02 -0.39 -26.09
C GLY A 357 -16.32 0.67 -25.06
N GLU A 358 -15.37 0.86 -24.14
CA GLU A 358 -15.44 1.86 -23.10
C GLU A 358 -14.16 2.70 -23.06
N ARG A 359 -14.28 3.95 -22.66
CA ARG A 359 -13.16 4.85 -22.37
C ARG A 359 -13.45 5.62 -21.10
N ILE A 360 -12.51 5.53 -20.15
CA ILE A 360 -12.61 6.22 -18.87
C ILE A 360 -11.42 7.16 -18.72
N LEU A 361 -11.70 8.42 -18.44
CA LEU A 361 -10.74 9.43 -18.02
C LEU A 361 -10.93 9.68 -16.54
N THR A 362 -9.91 9.44 -15.74
CA THR A 362 -9.90 9.78 -14.30
C THR A 362 -8.76 10.75 -14.04
N ASP A 363 -9.10 11.95 -13.57
CA ASP A 363 -8.15 12.95 -13.09
C ASP A 363 -8.40 13.17 -11.59
N THR A 364 -7.38 12.94 -10.74
CA THR A 364 -7.46 13.17 -9.29
C THR A 364 -6.33 14.10 -8.86
N ASP A 365 -6.69 15.19 -8.17
CA ASP A 365 -5.73 16.07 -7.50
C ASP A 365 -6.05 16.08 -5.99
N ASP A 366 -5.06 15.72 -5.16
CA ASP A 366 -5.17 15.67 -3.70
C ASP A 366 -4.07 16.52 -3.08
N SER A 367 -4.40 17.38 -2.13
CA SER A 367 -3.42 18.20 -1.43
C SER A 367 -3.74 18.25 0.07
N GLU A 368 -2.69 18.25 0.88
CA GLU A 368 -2.81 18.36 2.35
C GLU A 368 -1.80 19.36 2.89
N PHE A 369 -2.27 20.30 3.69
CA PHE A 369 -1.44 21.19 4.47
C PHE A 369 -1.61 20.88 5.95
N ALA A 370 -0.50 20.69 6.68
CA ALA A 370 -0.51 20.38 8.09
C ALA A 370 0.37 21.34 8.90
N ILE A 371 -0.09 21.67 10.11
CA ILE A 371 0.67 22.37 11.14
C ILE A 371 0.66 21.52 12.39
N LYS A 372 1.84 21.17 12.90
CA LYS A 372 1.99 20.52 14.21
C LYS A 372 2.71 21.46 15.15
N LEU A 373 2.16 21.59 16.35
CA LEU A 373 2.76 22.32 17.48
C LEU A 373 2.87 21.35 18.64
N ALA A 374 4.09 21.11 19.11
CA ALA A 374 4.34 20.25 20.26
C ALA A 374 5.22 20.95 21.28
N HIS A 375 4.98 20.72 22.56
CA HIS A 375 5.84 21.19 23.63
C HIS A 375 6.02 20.07 24.66
N GLU A 376 7.26 19.76 24.94
CA GLU A 376 7.65 18.77 25.92
C GLU A 376 8.43 19.41 27.06
N ARG A 377 8.13 19.05 28.30
CA ARG A 377 8.85 19.53 29.47
C ARG A 377 8.83 18.56 30.64
N ALA A 378 9.87 18.65 31.46
CA ALA A 378 9.92 17.92 32.71
C ALA A 378 8.84 18.40 33.69
N PHE A 379 8.11 17.47 34.33
CA PHE A 379 7.11 17.69 35.36
C PHE A 379 7.39 16.76 36.54
N GLY A 380 8.25 17.20 37.45
CA GLY A 380 8.73 16.37 38.57
C GLY A 380 9.63 15.24 38.13
N ALA A 381 9.19 14.01 38.33
CA ALA A 381 9.87 12.79 37.86
C ALA A 381 9.31 12.26 36.51
N ALA A 382 8.39 12.98 35.91
CA ALA A 382 7.76 12.62 34.64
C ALA A 382 8.05 13.70 33.59
N THR A 383 7.83 13.37 32.35
CA THR A 383 7.84 14.29 31.21
C THR A 383 6.40 14.46 30.73
N MET A 384 6.00 15.68 30.46
CA MET A 384 4.69 16.02 29.94
C MET A 384 4.84 16.63 28.55
N GLN A 385 4.14 16.04 27.59
CA GLN A 385 4.05 16.53 26.21
C GLN A 385 2.58 16.94 25.93
N PHE A 386 2.40 18.08 25.31
CA PHE A 386 1.12 18.51 24.79
C PHE A 386 1.28 19.15 23.43
N GLY A 387 0.29 19.01 22.60
CA GLY A 387 0.37 19.54 21.25
C GLY A 387 -0.99 19.69 20.58
N LEU A 388 -0.92 20.23 19.39
CA LEU A 388 -2.06 20.50 18.52
C LEU A 388 -1.63 20.24 17.08
N ASP A 389 -2.34 19.35 16.40
CA ASP A 389 -2.20 19.14 14.97
C ASP A 389 -3.42 19.74 14.25
N LEU A 390 -3.15 20.51 13.21
CA LEU A 390 -4.14 21.12 12.32
C LEU A 390 -3.87 20.58 10.91
N ASN A 391 -4.90 20.04 10.26
CA ASN A 391 -4.79 19.55 8.89
C ASN A 391 -5.92 20.13 8.06
N ASP A 392 -5.60 20.53 6.84
CA ASP A 392 -6.51 21.01 5.81
C ASP A 392 -6.21 20.23 4.53
N LYS A 393 -7.18 19.44 4.08
CA LYS A 393 -7.06 18.55 2.94
C LYS A 393 -8.13 18.84 1.91
N GLN A 394 -7.74 18.83 0.65
CA GLN A 394 -8.63 18.96 -0.48
C GLN A 394 -8.33 17.84 -1.48
N ARG A 395 -9.38 17.18 -1.96
CA ARG A 395 -9.32 16.20 -3.06
C ARG A 395 -10.37 16.56 -4.11
N ASP A 396 -9.92 16.79 -5.32
CA ASP A 396 -10.74 16.97 -6.50
C ASP A 396 -10.59 15.71 -7.37
N THR A 397 -11.71 15.16 -7.85
CA THR A 397 -11.73 14.00 -8.74
C THR A 397 -12.70 14.28 -9.88
N ARG A 398 -12.26 14.03 -11.10
CA ARG A 398 -13.08 14.03 -12.30
C ARG A 398 -13.04 12.66 -12.93
N ILE A 399 -14.22 12.07 -13.17
CA ILE A 399 -14.39 10.83 -13.92
C ILE A 399 -15.21 11.18 -15.17
N ALA A 400 -14.75 10.74 -16.32
CA ALA A 400 -15.48 10.95 -17.57
C ALA A 400 -15.50 9.65 -18.37
N THR A 401 -16.68 9.15 -18.68
CA THR A 401 -16.90 7.89 -19.40
C THR A 401 -17.41 8.15 -20.81
N SER A 402 -17.10 7.24 -21.72
CA SER A 402 -17.58 7.28 -23.09
C SER A 402 -17.65 5.86 -23.64
N GLU A 403 -18.83 5.46 -24.07
CA GLU A 403 -19.13 4.11 -24.48
C GLU A 403 -19.48 3.99 -25.96
N VAL A 404 -19.38 2.78 -26.47
CA VAL A 404 -19.83 2.42 -27.83
C VAL A 404 -20.28 0.97 -27.86
N ALA A 405 -21.39 0.71 -28.50
CA ALA A 405 -21.86 -0.65 -28.77
C ALA A 405 -22.32 -0.81 -30.22
N ALA A 406 -22.11 -2.00 -30.80
CA ALA A 406 -22.53 -2.33 -32.15
C ALA A 406 -22.91 -3.80 -32.28
N ALA A 407 -24.09 -4.08 -32.79
CA ALA A 407 -24.55 -5.45 -33.06
C ALA A 407 -24.43 -5.81 -34.56
N GLY A 408 -24.16 -7.08 -34.88
CA GLY A 408 -24.20 -7.66 -36.20
C GLY A 408 -22.91 -7.55 -37.02
N VAL A 409 -22.82 -8.30 -38.12
CA VAL A 409 -21.65 -8.48 -38.96
C VAL A 409 -21.49 -7.39 -40.03
N GLY A 410 -20.25 -6.96 -40.29
CA GLY A 410 -19.88 -6.14 -41.45
C GLY A 410 -20.30 -4.67 -41.40
N ARG A 411 -20.62 -4.17 -40.21
CA ARG A 411 -20.82 -2.72 -39.99
C ARG A 411 -19.46 -2.09 -39.65
N PRO A 412 -19.19 -0.85 -40.15
CA PRO A 412 -18.12 -0.09 -39.52
C PRO A 412 -18.49 0.08 -38.03
N LEU A 413 -17.51 -0.04 -37.15
CA LEU A 413 -17.69 0.24 -35.72
C LEU A 413 -18.18 1.69 -35.60
N PRO A 414 -19.18 2.01 -34.79
CA PRO A 414 -19.61 3.38 -34.56
C PRO A 414 -18.49 4.17 -33.85
N ASP A 415 -18.55 5.49 -33.97
CA ASP A 415 -17.70 6.36 -33.16
C ASP A 415 -18.19 6.30 -31.70
N TYR A 416 -17.27 6.42 -30.76
CA TYR A 416 -17.61 6.54 -29.34
C TYR A 416 -18.53 7.76 -29.10
N ALA A 417 -19.41 7.65 -28.12
CA ALA A 417 -20.20 8.76 -27.65
C ALA A 417 -19.32 9.92 -27.14
N ASP A 418 -19.90 11.10 -26.98
CA ASP A 418 -19.21 12.17 -26.22
C ASP A 418 -19.07 11.75 -24.77
N PHE A 419 -17.95 12.16 -24.15
CA PHE A 419 -17.70 11.87 -22.72
C PHE A 419 -18.80 12.47 -21.84
N ASP A 420 -19.39 11.65 -20.99
CA ASP A 420 -20.14 12.08 -19.82
C ASP A 420 -19.19 12.21 -18.63
N ALA A 421 -19.26 13.31 -17.88
CA ALA A 421 -18.26 13.62 -16.88
C ALA A 421 -18.90 14.06 -15.57
N THR A 422 -18.44 13.47 -14.48
CA THR A 422 -18.79 13.82 -13.10
C THR A 422 -17.58 14.43 -12.40
N ASP A 423 -17.77 15.63 -11.85
CA ASP A 423 -16.78 16.32 -11.04
C ASP A 423 -17.16 16.18 -9.54
N SER A 424 -16.21 15.78 -8.71
CA SER A 424 -16.42 15.66 -7.28
C SER A 424 -15.28 16.30 -6.48
N ARG A 425 -15.59 16.77 -5.26
CA ARG A 425 -14.67 17.42 -4.36
C ARG A 425 -14.92 17.03 -2.90
N ILE A 426 -13.85 16.77 -2.18
CA ILE A 426 -13.85 16.53 -0.73
C ILE A 426 -12.91 17.55 -0.10
N ASP A 427 -13.44 18.40 0.78
CA ASP A 427 -12.69 19.28 1.66
C ASP A 427 -12.75 18.72 3.10
N GLU A 428 -11.61 18.36 3.71
CA GLU A 428 -11.52 17.78 5.05
C GLU A 428 -10.65 18.65 5.95
N GLN A 429 -11.19 19.11 7.08
CA GLN A 429 -10.47 19.91 8.08
C GLN A 429 -10.42 19.16 9.40
N ARG A 430 -9.24 19.17 10.06
CA ARG A 430 -9.03 18.47 11.32
C ARG A 430 -8.36 19.36 12.36
N ILE A 431 -8.78 19.19 13.60
CA ILE A 431 -8.21 19.85 14.79
C ILE A 431 -8.02 18.79 15.86
N ASP A 432 -6.77 18.47 16.15
CA ASP A 432 -6.40 17.30 16.96
C ASP A 432 -5.49 17.68 18.14
N PRO A 433 -6.00 18.24 19.26
CA PRO A 433 -5.22 18.46 20.47
C PRO A 433 -4.91 17.16 21.21
N TYR A 434 -3.73 17.09 21.82
CA TYR A 434 -3.34 15.96 22.65
C TYR A 434 -2.58 16.35 23.91
N LEU A 435 -2.61 15.44 24.89
CA LEU A 435 -1.81 15.51 26.11
C LEU A 435 -1.26 14.11 26.42
N MET A 436 0.03 14.04 26.69
CA MET A 436 0.73 12.79 27.06
C MET A 436 1.65 13.05 28.25
N VAL A 437 1.77 12.07 29.12
CA VAL A 437 2.71 12.07 30.24
C VAL A 437 3.46 10.74 30.21
N SER A 438 4.78 10.83 30.31
CA SER A 438 5.67 9.67 30.34
C SER A 438 6.61 9.74 31.54
N GLY A 439 7.21 8.61 31.92
CA GLY A 439 8.17 8.58 32.99
C GLY A 439 8.80 7.22 33.19
N GLU A 440 9.86 7.22 33.99
CA GLU A 440 10.62 6.03 34.36
C GLU A 440 10.54 5.81 35.87
N ASN A 441 10.39 4.57 36.28
CA ASN A 441 10.43 4.18 37.69
C ASN A 441 11.14 2.83 37.86
N GLY A 442 12.45 2.88 37.99
CA GLY A 442 13.30 1.72 38.16
C GLY A 442 13.35 0.83 36.91
N ARG A 443 12.55 -0.25 36.88
CA ARG A 443 12.45 -1.16 35.75
C ARG A 443 11.24 -0.93 34.86
N PHE A 444 10.47 0.10 35.15
CA PHE A 444 9.23 0.42 34.46
C PHE A 444 9.38 1.74 33.73
N ASP A 445 9.16 1.73 32.44
CA ASP A 445 8.99 2.92 31.64
C ASP A 445 7.53 2.94 31.20
N TRP A 446 6.87 4.08 31.32
CA TRP A 446 5.45 4.19 31.06
C TRP A 446 5.11 5.49 30.37
N GLU A 447 4.08 5.45 29.58
CA GLU A 447 3.44 6.63 29.02
C GLU A 447 1.91 6.45 29.03
N ALA A 448 1.19 7.55 29.18
CA ALA A 448 -0.25 7.60 29.08
C ALA A 448 -0.70 8.94 28.52
N GLY A 449 -1.68 8.93 27.66
CA GLY A 449 -2.15 10.14 27.02
C GLY A 449 -3.57 10.02 26.50
N VAL A 450 -4.06 11.14 26.02
CA VAL A 450 -5.34 11.27 25.34
C VAL A 450 -5.20 12.24 24.18
N ARG A 451 -5.74 11.85 23.05
CA ARG A 451 -5.90 12.69 21.86
C ARG A 451 -7.39 12.87 21.59
N TYR A 452 -7.79 14.04 21.22
CA TYR A 452 -9.11 14.34 20.70
C TYR A 452 -8.95 14.67 19.22
N GLU A 453 -9.64 13.99 18.36
CA GLU A 453 -9.67 14.27 16.93
C GLU A 453 -11.04 14.76 16.54
N SER A 454 -11.11 15.92 15.89
CA SER A 454 -12.34 16.49 15.35
C SER A 454 -12.15 16.73 13.86
N THR A 455 -13.04 16.18 13.07
CA THR A 455 -12.99 16.24 11.60
C THR A 455 -14.29 16.83 11.09
N SER A 456 -14.18 17.79 10.16
CA SER A 456 -15.28 18.34 9.37
C SER A 456 -15.01 18.04 7.91
N VAL A 457 -15.99 17.46 7.23
CA VAL A 457 -15.89 17.06 5.82
C VAL A 457 -17.03 17.70 5.04
N ASP A 458 -16.69 18.43 3.96
CA ASP A 458 -17.62 18.96 2.96
C ASP A 458 -17.41 18.15 1.67
N ILE A 459 -18.46 17.49 1.21
CA ILE A 459 -18.44 16.63 0.01
C ILE A 459 -19.36 17.23 -1.02
N ARG A 460 -18.87 17.42 -2.22
CA ARG A 460 -19.62 17.92 -3.38
C ARG A 460 -19.44 17.02 -4.58
N SER A 461 -20.56 16.71 -5.23
CA SER A 461 -20.57 16.03 -6.52
C SER A 461 -21.65 16.68 -7.39
N ASP A 462 -21.26 17.25 -8.51
CA ASP A 462 -22.13 18.02 -9.40
C ASP A 462 -23.03 19.01 -8.65
N ASP A 463 -24.34 18.75 -8.59
CA ASP A 463 -25.35 19.59 -7.93
C ASP A 463 -25.63 19.13 -6.47
N ALA A 464 -25.01 18.08 -5.98
CA ALA A 464 -25.20 17.56 -4.63
C ALA A 464 -24.10 18.01 -3.67
N GLY A 465 -24.45 18.34 -2.42
CA GLY A 465 -23.52 18.70 -1.38
C GLY A 465 -23.93 18.11 -0.05
N PHE A 466 -22.95 17.61 0.71
CA PHE A 466 -23.11 16.97 2.01
C PHE A 466 -22.06 17.46 2.98
N ASP A 467 -22.47 17.79 4.21
CA ASP A 467 -21.60 18.12 5.33
C ASP A 467 -21.62 16.94 6.32
N ASN A 468 -20.47 16.49 6.78
CA ASN A 468 -20.35 15.42 7.76
C ASN A 468 -19.29 15.77 8.80
N ASP A 469 -19.69 15.88 10.07
CA ASP A 469 -18.83 16.22 11.20
C ASP A 469 -18.75 15.05 12.17
N TYR A 470 -17.56 14.66 12.56
CA TYR A 470 -17.38 13.61 13.57
C TYR A 470 -16.18 13.87 14.47
N ALA A 471 -16.18 13.24 15.64
CA ALA A 471 -15.09 13.37 16.59
C ALA A 471 -14.82 12.07 17.36
N ALA A 472 -13.56 11.86 17.73
CA ALA A 472 -13.14 10.72 18.52
C ALA A 472 -12.24 11.12 19.69
N VAL A 473 -12.42 10.45 20.83
CA VAL A 473 -11.50 10.52 21.98
C VAL A 473 -10.67 9.25 21.99
N LEU A 474 -9.34 9.40 21.90
CA LEU A 474 -8.38 8.33 21.69
C LEU A 474 -7.39 8.26 22.87
N PRO A 475 -7.74 7.56 23.96
CA PRO A 475 -6.82 7.29 25.05
C PRO A 475 -5.78 6.26 24.65
N SER A 476 -4.55 6.44 25.16
CA SER A 476 -3.46 5.46 25.03
C SER A 476 -2.72 5.28 26.36
N ALA A 477 -2.23 4.08 26.65
CA ALA A 477 -1.39 3.79 27.80
C ALA A 477 -0.42 2.65 27.45
N HIS A 478 0.87 2.86 27.67
CA HIS A 478 1.92 1.92 27.35
C HIS A 478 2.82 1.72 28.58
N LEU A 479 3.18 0.48 28.81
CA LEU A 479 4.09 0.08 29.89
C LEU A 479 5.16 -0.84 29.34
N ARG A 480 6.42 -0.47 29.53
CA ARG A 480 7.59 -1.29 29.26
C ARG A 480 8.19 -1.72 30.59
N TRP A 481 8.25 -3.04 30.83
CA TRP A 481 8.84 -3.61 32.03
C TRP A 481 10.14 -4.31 31.68
N ASN A 482 11.26 -3.73 32.07
CA ASN A 482 12.60 -4.27 31.93
C ASN A 482 12.85 -5.32 33.04
N LEU A 483 12.52 -6.59 32.75
CA LEU A 483 12.70 -7.71 33.67
C LEU A 483 14.17 -7.92 34.00
N SER A 484 15.04 -7.78 33.00
CA SER A 484 16.50 -7.85 33.08
C SER A 484 17.10 -7.01 31.93
N ASP A 485 18.43 -6.92 31.84
CA ASP A 485 19.11 -6.30 30.71
C ASP A 485 18.83 -7.04 29.37
N LEU A 486 18.43 -8.31 29.46
CA LEU A 486 18.10 -9.15 28.29
C LEU A 486 16.61 -9.22 27.98
N ASP A 487 15.75 -9.18 29.00
CA ASP A 487 14.32 -9.48 28.88
C ASP A 487 13.47 -8.24 29.15
N ARG A 488 12.49 -7.97 28.30
CA ARG A 488 11.47 -6.95 28.53
C ARG A 488 10.07 -7.43 28.14
N VAL A 489 9.07 -6.90 28.82
CA VAL A 489 7.66 -7.07 28.53
C VAL A 489 7.06 -5.71 28.20
N ASN A 490 6.25 -5.63 27.15
CA ASN A 490 5.50 -4.46 26.77
C ASN A 490 4.00 -4.76 26.90
N VAL A 491 3.24 -3.82 27.47
CA VAL A 491 1.78 -3.87 27.54
C VAL A 491 1.25 -2.57 26.98
N SER A 492 0.30 -2.63 26.05
CA SER A 492 -0.30 -1.45 25.46
C SER A 492 -1.80 -1.54 25.41
N LEU A 493 -2.44 -0.43 25.69
CA LEU A 493 -3.86 -0.19 25.53
C LEU A 493 -4.01 1.06 24.68
N SER A 494 -4.78 1.01 23.61
CA SER A 494 -5.06 2.19 22.77
C SER A 494 -6.42 2.10 22.13
N ARG A 495 -7.02 3.26 21.86
CA ARG A 495 -8.16 3.39 20.97
C ARG A 495 -7.71 4.08 19.68
N SER A 496 -8.13 3.56 18.55
CA SER A 496 -7.82 4.04 17.22
C SER A 496 -9.08 4.20 16.38
N VAL A 497 -8.94 4.84 15.21
CA VAL A 497 -10.04 5.06 14.26
C VAL A 497 -9.63 4.59 12.87
N ARG A 498 -10.61 4.28 12.02
CA ARG A 498 -10.49 4.21 10.57
C ARG A 498 -11.52 5.12 9.96
N ARG A 499 -11.08 6.10 9.19
CA ARG A 499 -11.97 6.98 8.44
C ARG A 499 -12.46 6.28 7.18
N PRO A 500 -13.68 6.57 6.73
CA PRO A 500 -14.19 6.05 5.46
C PRO A 500 -13.25 6.38 4.30
N GLY A 501 -13.14 5.47 3.34
CA GLY A 501 -12.43 5.72 2.08
C GLY A 501 -13.09 6.81 1.24
N PHE A 502 -12.36 7.36 0.28
CA PHE A 502 -12.90 8.45 -0.56
C PHE A 502 -14.03 7.96 -1.46
N ASN A 503 -13.89 6.79 -2.08
CA ASN A 503 -14.98 6.18 -2.86
C ASN A 503 -16.20 5.82 -2.00
N GLN A 504 -15.98 5.48 -0.73
CA GLN A 504 -17.09 5.14 0.19
C GLN A 504 -17.96 6.36 0.55
N VAL A 505 -17.41 7.56 0.53
CA VAL A 505 -18.16 8.79 0.88
C VAL A 505 -18.66 9.57 -0.33
N LEU A 506 -18.14 9.33 -1.53
CA LEU A 506 -18.56 10.03 -2.74
C LEU A 506 -19.91 9.50 -3.23
N PRO A 507 -20.97 10.30 -3.27
CA PRO A 507 -22.27 9.90 -3.80
C PRO A 507 -22.28 9.95 -5.35
N VAL A 508 -21.33 9.25 -5.97
CA VAL A 508 -21.20 9.09 -7.42
C VAL A 508 -21.54 7.66 -7.76
N LEU A 509 -22.39 7.47 -8.75
CA LEU A 509 -22.73 6.16 -9.27
C LEU A 509 -21.51 5.61 -10.02
N LEU A 510 -21.11 4.39 -9.67
CA LEU A 510 -20.11 3.58 -10.37
C LEU A 510 -20.86 2.38 -10.93
N GLU A 511 -21.11 2.40 -12.23
CA GLU A 511 -21.78 1.32 -12.93
C GLU A 511 -20.86 0.11 -13.03
N GLY A 512 -21.38 -1.11 -12.83
CA GLY A 512 -20.62 -2.34 -12.96
C GLY A 512 -19.45 -2.53 -11.98
N GLU A 513 -19.38 -1.78 -10.89
CA GLU A 513 -18.26 -1.88 -9.92
C GLU A 513 -18.15 -3.27 -9.27
N TYR A 514 -19.26 -4.01 -9.19
CA TYR A 514 -19.32 -5.37 -8.66
C TYR A 514 -19.97 -6.35 -9.69
N GLY A 515 -19.32 -6.54 -10.82
CA GLY A 515 -19.89 -7.25 -11.96
C GLY A 515 -21.06 -6.44 -12.56
N ASP A 516 -22.24 -7.02 -12.70
CA ASP A 516 -23.43 -6.33 -13.22
C ASP A 516 -24.12 -5.43 -12.18
N ASN A 517 -23.53 -5.28 -10.99
CA ASN A 517 -24.07 -4.49 -9.91
C ASN A 517 -23.40 -3.11 -9.81
N ASP A 518 -24.23 -2.11 -9.59
CA ASP A 518 -23.79 -0.72 -9.44
C ASP A 518 -23.41 -0.42 -8.00
N PHE A 519 -22.61 0.63 -7.81
CA PHE A 519 -22.21 1.11 -6.49
C PHE A 519 -22.37 2.62 -6.36
N ILE A 520 -22.86 3.09 -5.20
CA ILE A 520 -22.89 4.49 -4.83
C ILE A 520 -22.36 4.68 -3.41
N GLY A 521 -21.46 5.63 -3.20
CA GLY A 521 -20.94 5.96 -1.87
C GLY A 521 -22.00 6.61 -0.97
N ASN A 522 -21.71 6.63 0.34
CA ASN A 522 -22.56 7.21 1.38
C ASN A 522 -21.82 8.32 2.13
N ALA A 523 -22.16 9.56 1.85
CA ALA A 523 -21.53 10.73 2.44
C ALA A 523 -21.74 10.86 3.97
N LEU A 524 -22.69 10.11 4.57
CA LEU A 524 -23.03 10.18 5.99
C LEU A 524 -22.36 9.10 6.84
N LEU A 525 -21.36 8.41 6.31
CA LEU A 525 -20.61 7.39 7.05
C LEU A 525 -19.89 8.01 8.26
N GLU A 526 -19.93 7.29 9.36
CA GLU A 526 -19.12 7.57 10.54
C GLU A 526 -17.83 6.73 10.52
N PRO A 527 -16.74 7.20 11.16
CA PRO A 527 -15.53 6.40 11.30
C PRO A 527 -15.75 5.12 12.11
N GLU A 528 -15.09 4.06 11.72
CA GLU A 528 -14.91 2.89 12.57
C GLU A 528 -13.99 3.22 13.73
N THR A 529 -14.20 2.58 14.88
CA THR A 529 -13.31 2.74 16.05
C THR A 529 -12.85 1.37 16.54
N ALA A 530 -11.63 1.29 17.06
CA ALA A 530 -11.11 0.06 17.62
C ALA A 530 -10.47 0.26 18.99
N ASN A 531 -10.85 -0.59 19.97
CA ASN A 531 -10.18 -0.70 21.24
C ASN A 531 -9.16 -1.83 21.17
N GLY A 532 -7.91 -1.53 21.45
CA GLY A 532 -6.78 -2.44 21.25
C GLY A 532 -6.01 -2.77 22.51
N ILE A 533 -5.54 -4.02 22.59
CA ILE A 533 -4.56 -4.45 23.57
C ILE A 533 -3.43 -5.21 22.86
N ASP A 534 -2.18 -4.90 23.21
CA ASP A 534 -0.97 -5.62 22.78
C ASP A 534 -0.18 -6.07 24.02
N LEU A 535 0.31 -7.32 23.98
CA LEU A 535 1.19 -7.89 25.00
C LEU A 535 2.42 -8.48 24.30
N GLY A 536 3.56 -7.80 24.46
CA GLY A 536 4.82 -8.17 23.85
C GLY A 536 5.84 -8.70 24.86
N PHE A 537 6.66 -9.64 24.44
CA PHE A 537 7.86 -10.08 25.15
C PHE A 537 9.03 -10.08 24.18
N GLU A 538 10.17 -9.52 24.57
CA GLU A 538 11.42 -9.53 23.82
C GLU A 538 12.58 -10.00 24.68
N ARG A 539 13.47 -10.81 24.06
CA ARG A 539 14.71 -11.26 24.65
C ARG A 539 15.90 -11.05 23.71
N ARG A 540 16.96 -10.42 24.21
CA ARG A 540 18.25 -10.39 23.53
C ARG A 540 18.93 -11.75 23.58
N LEU A 541 19.47 -12.18 22.44
CA LEU A 541 20.19 -13.45 22.26
C LEU A 541 21.67 -13.14 21.98
N GLY A 542 22.49 -13.21 22.99
CA GLY A 542 23.90 -12.78 22.86
C GLY A 542 24.05 -11.27 22.79
N LEU A 543 24.99 -10.81 21.95
CA LEU A 543 25.26 -9.37 21.75
C LEU A 543 24.32 -8.78 20.69
N ASP A 544 24.03 -9.53 19.63
CA ASP A 544 23.45 -8.99 18.41
C ASP A 544 22.08 -9.62 18.06
N GLY A 545 21.71 -10.72 18.70
CA GLY A 545 20.45 -11.41 18.39
C GLY A 545 19.27 -10.92 19.20
N ILE A 546 18.05 -11.05 18.65
CA ILE A 546 16.80 -10.75 19.32
C ILE A 546 15.72 -11.76 18.94
N VAL A 547 14.85 -12.10 19.88
CA VAL A 547 13.61 -12.83 19.67
C VAL A 547 12.47 -12.06 20.33
N GLY A 548 11.35 -11.93 19.61
CA GLY A 548 10.14 -11.27 20.06
C GLY A 548 8.90 -12.13 19.84
N ILE A 549 7.92 -11.93 20.70
CA ILE A 549 6.56 -12.43 20.52
C ILE A 549 5.58 -11.34 20.96
N ASN A 550 4.53 -11.12 20.17
CA ASN A 550 3.47 -10.18 20.50
C ASN A 550 2.12 -10.87 20.30
N VAL A 551 1.22 -10.68 21.24
CA VAL A 551 -0.18 -11.11 21.17
C VAL A 551 -1.03 -9.84 21.14
N PHE A 552 -1.96 -9.76 20.21
CA PHE A 552 -2.83 -8.60 20.08
C PHE A 552 -4.31 -8.97 19.96
N TYR A 553 -5.16 -8.05 20.36
CA TYR A 553 -6.60 -8.10 20.20
C TYR A 553 -7.13 -6.69 19.87
N ARG A 554 -8.07 -6.61 18.93
CA ARG A 554 -8.76 -5.39 18.52
C ARG A 554 -10.26 -5.67 18.51
N ASP A 555 -11.01 -4.86 19.24
CA ASP A 555 -12.47 -4.81 19.23
C ASP A 555 -12.88 -3.65 18.33
N VAL A 556 -13.36 -3.94 17.12
CA VAL A 556 -13.69 -2.97 16.08
C VAL A 556 -15.19 -2.75 16.08
N GLN A 557 -15.60 -1.51 16.17
CA GLN A 557 -16.98 -1.07 16.28
C GLN A 557 -17.35 -0.20 15.10
N ASN A 558 -18.63 -0.23 14.72
CA ASN A 558 -19.19 0.62 13.67
C ASN A 558 -18.57 0.33 12.29
N LEU A 559 -18.42 -0.96 11.96
CA LEU A 559 -17.80 -1.42 10.71
C LEU A 559 -18.52 -0.85 9.49
N ILE A 560 -17.76 -0.43 8.50
CA ILE A 560 -18.24 0.00 7.19
C ILE A 560 -18.23 -1.21 6.26
N GLU A 561 -19.44 -1.64 5.86
CA GLU A 561 -19.65 -2.81 5.00
C GLU A 561 -20.50 -2.42 3.79
N VAL A 562 -20.29 -3.12 2.68
CA VAL A 562 -21.13 -3.02 1.50
C VAL A 562 -22.49 -3.61 1.79
N VAL A 563 -23.57 -2.90 1.44
CA VAL A 563 -24.95 -3.31 1.65
C VAL A 563 -25.75 -3.12 0.37
N ASN A 564 -26.67 -4.06 0.11
CA ASN A 564 -27.62 -3.96 -0.99
C ASN A 564 -28.72 -2.96 -0.64
N THR A 565 -28.99 -1.97 -1.51
CA THR A 565 -30.08 -1.01 -1.31
C THR A 565 -31.46 -1.64 -1.58
N GLY A 566 -31.51 -2.72 -2.35
CA GLY A 566 -32.73 -3.32 -2.86
C GLY A 566 -33.26 -2.64 -4.13
N GLU A 567 -32.57 -1.65 -4.67
CA GLU A 567 -32.85 -1.03 -5.95
C GLU A 567 -32.12 -1.82 -7.05
N ALA A 568 -32.74 -1.97 -8.21
CA ALA A 568 -32.13 -2.62 -9.37
C ALA A 568 -30.99 -1.77 -9.93
N SER A 569 -29.95 -2.40 -10.51
CA SER A 569 -28.91 -1.71 -11.26
C SER A 569 -29.45 -1.11 -12.56
N ASP A 570 -28.72 -0.20 -13.17
CA ASP A 570 -29.07 0.38 -14.47
C ASP A 570 -29.05 -0.71 -15.56
N GLU A 571 -28.15 -1.69 -15.46
CA GLU A 571 -28.14 -2.83 -16.39
C GLU A 571 -29.38 -3.70 -16.29
N ALA A 572 -29.84 -4.05 -15.07
CA ALA A 572 -31.10 -4.80 -14.90
C ALA A 572 -32.33 -4.04 -15.44
N LEU A 573 -32.34 -2.73 -15.29
CA LEU A 573 -33.39 -1.88 -15.84
C LEU A 573 -33.38 -1.88 -17.37
N SER A 574 -32.19 -1.75 -17.97
CA SER A 574 -31.98 -1.76 -19.43
C SER A 574 -32.37 -3.13 -20.03
N ASN A 575 -31.93 -4.21 -19.42
CA ASN A 575 -32.26 -5.58 -19.86
C ASN A 575 -33.77 -5.81 -19.85
N PHE A 576 -34.48 -5.35 -18.82
CA PHE A 576 -35.94 -5.44 -18.77
C PHE A 576 -36.62 -4.59 -19.83
N GLU A 577 -36.13 -3.39 -20.12
CA GLU A 577 -36.67 -2.56 -21.21
C GLU A 577 -36.50 -3.25 -22.56
N ASP A 578 -35.37 -3.88 -22.81
CA ASP A 578 -35.10 -4.65 -24.03
C ASP A 578 -36.04 -5.87 -24.15
N GLU A 579 -36.29 -6.63 -23.06
CA GLU A 579 -37.25 -7.74 -23.04
C GLU A 579 -38.64 -7.27 -23.37
N VAL A 580 -39.06 -6.12 -22.84
CA VAL A 580 -40.37 -5.53 -23.12
C VAL A 580 -40.46 -5.08 -24.58
N GLU A 581 -39.41 -4.47 -25.13
CA GLU A 581 -39.37 -4.04 -26.54
C GLU A 581 -39.46 -5.25 -27.47
N ASP A 582 -38.67 -6.30 -27.23
CA ASP A 582 -38.70 -7.54 -28.01
C ASP A 582 -40.08 -8.22 -27.96
N PHE A 583 -40.70 -8.26 -26.78
CA PHE A 583 -42.04 -8.81 -26.64
C PHE A 583 -43.11 -8.02 -27.40
N LEU A 584 -43.02 -6.68 -27.37
CA LEU A 584 -43.95 -5.81 -28.09
C LEU A 584 -43.74 -5.85 -29.62
N ASP A 585 -42.55 -6.07 -30.09
CA ASP A 585 -42.25 -6.29 -31.49
C ASP A 585 -42.81 -7.63 -31.99
N GLU A 586 -42.77 -8.67 -31.19
CA GLU A 586 -43.42 -9.96 -31.51
C GLU A 586 -44.94 -9.96 -31.33
N HIS A 587 -45.45 -9.09 -30.44
CA HIS A 587 -46.88 -9.03 -30.06
C HIS A 587 -47.42 -7.56 -30.21
N PRO A 588 -47.54 -7.00 -31.41
CA PRO A 588 -47.97 -5.62 -31.59
C PRO A 588 -49.31 -5.30 -30.94
N GLY A 589 -49.30 -4.34 -30.01
CA GLY A 589 -50.51 -3.92 -29.27
C GLY A 589 -50.77 -4.68 -27.99
N ALA A 590 -49.80 -5.52 -27.54
CA ALA A 590 -49.83 -6.11 -26.21
C ALA A 590 -49.70 -5.02 -25.12
N ASP A 591 -50.16 -5.37 -23.94
CA ASP A 591 -50.04 -4.52 -22.73
C ASP A 591 -49.67 -5.40 -21.52
N PRO A 592 -49.35 -4.83 -20.35
CA PRO A 592 -48.93 -5.59 -19.18
C PRO A 592 -49.92 -6.65 -18.68
N THR A 593 -51.15 -6.71 -19.23
CA THR A 593 -52.12 -7.74 -18.93
C THR A 593 -52.10 -8.90 -19.93
N THR A 594 -51.32 -8.79 -20.99
CA THR A 594 -51.16 -9.81 -22.02
C THR A 594 -50.41 -11.01 -21.45
N PRO A 595 -50.92 -12.26 -21.59
CA PRO A 595 -50.19 -13.43 -21.11
C PRO A 595 -48.81 -13.56 -21.73
N GLY A 596 -47.79 -13.73 -20.88
CA GLY A 596 -46.39 -13.80 -21.32
C GLY A 596 -45.68 -12.44 -21.41
N TYR A 597 -46.34 -11.34 -21.04
CA TYR A 597 -45.66 -10.03 -20.92
C TYR A 597 -44.54 -10.14 -19.88
N PRO A 598 -43.35 -9.62 -20.15
CA PRO A 598 -42.22 -9.63 -19.23
C PRO A 598 -42.56 -9.08 -17.85
N THR A 599 -42.04 -9.66 -16.81
CA THR A 599 -42.23 -9.20 -15.44
C THR A 599 -40.82 -8.80 -14.91
N PHE A 600 -40.74 -7.60 -14.42
CA PHE A 600 -39.44 -7.12 -13.84
C PHE A 600 -39.06 -7.96 -12.62
N ASP A 601 -37.96 -8.67 -12.71
CA ASP A 601 -37.33 -9.46 -11.65
C ASP A 601 -35.81 -9.23 -11.77
N PRO A 602 -35.26 -8.20 -11.07
CA PRO A 602 -33.87 -7.82 -11.27
C PRO A 602 -32.92 -8.88 -10.76
N ASP A 603 -31.90 -9.18 -11.55
CA ASP A 603 -30.78 -10.07 -11.27
C ASP A 603 -29.53 -9.31 -10.78
N SER A 604 -29.50 -8.00 -10.95
CA SER A 604 -28.44 -7.12 -10.45
C SER A 604 -28.99 -5.89 -9.72
N PHE A 605 -28.20 -5.31 -8.80
CA PHE A 605 -28.66 -4.33 -7.82
C PHE A 605 -27.70 -3.14 -7.65
N LEU A 606 -28.26 -2.04 -7.12
CA LEU A 606 -27.49 -0.93 -6.59
C LEU A 606 -27.00 -1.25 -5.18
N TYR A 607 -25.69 -1.21 -4.96
CA TYR A 607 -25.05 -1.34 -3.66
C TYR A 607 -24.62 0.02 -3.12
N THR A 608 -24.50 0.09 -1.79
CA THR A 608 -23.91 1.23 -1.07
C THR A 608 -23.11 0.72 0.12
N VAL A 609 -22.58 1.61 0.91
CA VAL A 609 -21.90 1.31 2.18
C VAL A 609 -22.66 1.88 3.36
N ALA A 610 -22.64 1.15 4.48
CA ALA A 610 -23.25 1.58 5.73
C ALA A 610 -22.41 1.15 6.94
N ASN A 611 -22.55 1.88 8.04
CA ASN A 611 -21.97 1.47 9.31
C ASN A 611 -22.83 0.35 9.92
N VAL A 612 -22.39 -0.91 9.79
CA VAL A 612 -23.15 -2.09 10.21
C VAL A 612 -22.29 -3.03 11.05
N GLY A 613 -22.77 -3.33 12.25
CA GLY A 613 -22.16 -4.35 13.10
C GLY A 613 -20.82 -3.98 13.75
N ASP A 614 -20.28 -4.97 14.41
CA ASP A 614 -19.01 -4.93 15.12
C ASP A 614 -18.23 -6.21 14.80
N GLY A 615 -16.92 -6.18 14.99
CA GLY A 615 -16.07 -7.34 14.78
C GLY A 615 -14.84 -7.30 15.66
N PHE A 616 -14.08 -8.39 15.65
CA PHE A 616 -12.81 -8.41 16.38
C PHE A 616 -11.72 -9.12 15.59
N VAL A 617 -10.48 -8.65 15.81
CA VAL A 617 -9.27 -9.14 15.17
C VAL A 617 -8.25 -9.51 16.24
N TYR A 618 -7.61 -10.65 16.13
CA TYR A 618 -6.59 -11.09 17.08
C TYR A 618 -5.52 -11.93 16.40
N GLY A 619 -4.38 -12.07 17.08
CA GLY A 619 -3.31 -12.87 16.51
C GLY A 619 -2.06 -12.92 17.39
N VAL A 620 -1.09 -13.66 16.88
CA VAL A 620 0.23 -13.84 17.49
C VAL A 620 1.29 -13.56 16.44
N GLU A 621 2.22 -12.67 16.78
CA GLU A 621 3.34 -12.27 15.94
C GLU A 621 4.63 -12.74 16.60
N PHE A 622 5.48 -13.42 15.85
CA PHE A 622 6.79 -13.91 16.28
C PHE A 622 7.86 -13.33 15.36
N ASP A 623 8.94 -12.84 15.94
CA ASP A 623 10.12 -12.38 15.21
C ASP A 623 11.42 -12.89 15.83
N LEU A 624 12.35 -13.29 15.00
CA LEU A 624 13.69 -13.72 15.35
C LEU A 624 14.71 -13.17 14.36
N SER A 625 15.76 -12.54 14.87
CA SER A 625 16.91 -12.10 14.08
C SER A 625 18.17 -12.38 14.91
N THR A 626 19.04 -13.30 14.48
CA THR A 626 20.15 -13.75 15.34
C THR A 626 21.30 -14.38 14.55
N PRO A 627 22.55 -14.20 14.98
CA PRO A 627 23.67 -15.02 14.51
C PRO A 627 23.52 -16.48 14.99
N LEU A 628 24.10 -17.41 14.23
CA LEU A 628 24.18 -18.83 14.62
C LEU A 628 25.47 -19.18 15.40
N SER A 629 26.07 -18.21 16.06
CA SER A 629 27.31 -18.37 16.84
C SER A 629 27.21 -19.44 17.93
N ALA A 630 26.00 -19.62 18.53
CA ALA A 630 25.73 -20.69 19.49
C ALA A 630 25.94 -22.12 18.91
N PHE A 631 25.93 -22.23 17.57
CA PHE A 631 26.17 -23.49 16.85
C PHE A 631 27.56 -23.52 16.19
N GLY A 632 28.43 -22.53 16.45
CA GLY A 632 29.76 -22.39 15.85
C GLY A 632 29.75 -21.91 14.41
N LEU A 633 28.67 -21.25 13.98
CA LEU A 633 28.50 -20.64 12.67
C LEU A 633 28.45 -19.10 12.80
N ASP A 634 29.62 -18.51 13.13
CA ASP A 634 29.73 -17.09 13.48
C ASP A 634 29.43 -16.15 12.31
N ASP A 635 29.70 -16.62 11.07
CA ASP A 635 29.46 -15.87 9.83
C ASP A 635 28.06 -16.13 9.24
N THR A 636 27.14 -16.75 9.98
CA THR A 636 25.79 -17.09 9.53
C THR A 636 24.75 -16.35 10.37
N GLY A 637 23.92 -15.53 9.71
CA GLY A 637 22.74 -14.92 10.31
C GLY A 637 21.44 -15.55 9.81
N VAL A 638 20.45 -15.64 10.69
CA VAL A 638 19.11 -16.11 10.36
C VAL A 638 18.06 -15.12 10.81
N PHE A 639 16.98 -15.06 10.08
CA PHE A 639 15.78 -14.34 10.47
C PHE A 639 14.54 -15.19 10.22
N LEU A 640 13.54 -15.02 11.06
CA LEU A 640 12.25 -15.68 10.97
C LEU A 640 11.17 -14.75 11.51
N ASN A 641 10.18 -14.44 10.67
CA ASN A 641 8.99 -13.73 11.07
C ASN A 641 7.80 -14.63 10.78
N TYR A 642 6.93 -14.82 11.75
CA TYR A 642 5.70 -15.58 11.59
C TYR A 642 4.56 -14.88 12.31
N SER A 643 3.48 -14.63 11.59
CA SER A 643 2.25 -14.09 12.16
C SER A 643 1.11 -15.06 11.90
N TRP A 644 0.40 -15.43 12.95
CA TRP A 644 -0.88 -16.11 12.86
C TRP A 644 -1.98 -15.11 13.16
N LEU A 645 -2.97 -15.03 12.28
CA LEU A 645 -3.98 -13.99 12.24
C LEU A 645 -5.37 -14.60 12.15
N ASP A 646 -6.32 -14.06 12.91
CA ASP A 646 -7.70 -14.45 12.83
C ASP A 646 -8.63 -13.28 13.18
N SER A 647 -9.91 -13.37 12.79
CA SER A 647 -10.90 -12.34 13.03
C SER A 647 -12.30 -12.91 12.91
N GLU A 648 -13.29 -12.16 13.40
CA GLU A 648 -14.69 -12.53 13.35
C GLU A 648 -15.55 -11.29 13.16
N VAL A 649 -16.47 -11.37 12.21
CA VAL A 649 -17.53 -10.40 11.94
C VAL A 649 -18.78 -11.17 11.51
N ASP A 650 -19.94 -10.71 11.93
CA ASP A 650 -21.23 -11.28 11.52
C ASP A 650 -21.86 -10.43 10.41
N ASP A 651 -22.26 -11.05 9.31
CA ASP A 651 -23.04 -10.45 8.24
C ASP A 651 -24.37 -11.19 8.03
N ALA A 652 -25.09 -10.86 6.95
CA ALA A 652 -26.40 -11.47 6.65
C ALA A 652 -26.35 -12.99 6.40
N LEU A 653 -25.18 -13.53 6.02
CA LEU A 653 -24.94 -14.96 5.74
C LEU A 653 -24.31 -15.71 6.93
N GLY A 654 -24.07 -15.01 8.06
CA GLY A 654 -23.49 -15.57 9.27
C GLY A 654 -22.05 -15.10 9.53
N THR A 655 -21.35 -15.78 10.42
CA THR A 655 -20.01 -15.41 10.85
C THR A 655 -18.98 -15.66 9.77
N ARG A 656 -18.11 -14.67 9.52
CA ARG A 656 -16.92 -14.74 8.66
C ARG A 656 -15.71 -14.05 9.29
N ARG A 657 -14.57 -14.14 8.64
CA ARG A 657 -13.40 -13.29 8.92
C ARG A 657 -13.59 -11.92 8.24
N PHE A 658 -12.78 -10.93 8.63
CA PHE A 658 -12.65 -9.72 7.83
C PHE A 658 -12.20 -10.09 6.42
N ASN A 659 -12.79 -9.42 5.44
CA ASN A 659 -12.50 -9.66 4.03
C ASN A 659 -11.00 -9.54 3.75
N ASP A 660 -10.47 -10.39 2.88
CA ASP A 660 -9.08 -10.45 2.43
C ASP A 660 -8.03 -10.63 3.52
N GLN A 661 -8.44 -10.89 4.74
CA GLN A 661 -7.47 -11.13 5.82
C GLN A 661 -6.70 -12.43 5.59
N ALA A 662 -5.40 -12.32 5.32
CA ALA A 662 -4.50 -13.45 5.27
C ALA A 662 -4.46 -14.19 6.63
N LYS A 663 -4.54 -15.53 6.63
CA LYS A 663 -4.50 -16.36 7.87
C LYS A 663 -3.13 -16.35 8.54
N SER A 664 -2.08 -16.09 7.78
CA SER A 664 -0.72 -16.05 8.29
C SER A 664 0.22 -15.32 7.34
N VAL A 665 1.34 -14.86 7.88
CA VAL A 665 2.47 -14.37 7.08
C VAL A 665 3.74 -15.03 7.62
N LEU A 666 4.51 -15.68 6.75
CA LEU A 666 5.78 -16.30 7.06
C LEU A 666 6.89 -15.69 6.21
N ASN A 667 7.96 -15.24 6.85
CA ASN A 667 9.24 -14.90 6.22
C ASN A 667 10.35 -15.63 6.96
N VAL A 668 11.17 -16.37 6.25
CA VAL A 668 12.34 -17.05 6.82
C VAL A 668 13.51 -16.94 5.85
N GLY A 669 14.69 -16.70 6.38
CA GLY A 669 15.88 -16.63 5.54
C GLY A 669 17.18 -16.73 6.35
N PHE A 670 18.25 -16.82 5.60
CA PHE A 670 19.61 -16.80 6.13
C PHE A 670 20.54 -16.02 5.22
N ILE A 671 21.64 -15.57 5.82
CA ILE A 671 22.76 -14.95 5.14
C ILE A 671 24.02 -15.62 5.62
N GLN A 672 24.89 -16.02 4.70
CA GLN A 672 26.22 -16.55 4.98
C GLN A 672 27.27 -15.60 4.43
N ASP A 673 28.05 -15.03 5.33
CA ASP A 673 29.22 -14.27 4.95
C ASP A 673 30.41 -15.21 4.66
N LEU A 674 31.23 -14.81 3.70
CA LEU A 674 32.44 -15.51 3.28
C LEU A 674 33.63 -14.55 3.34
N PRO A 675 34.12 -14.19 4.55
CA PRO A 675 35.12 -13.12 4.71
C PRO A 675 36.41 -13.39 3.92
N ALA A 676 36.82 -14.65 3.80
CA ALA A 676 38.02 -15.03 3.05
C ALA A 676 37.92 -14.74 1.55
N TRP A 677 36.71 -14.60 1.02
CA TRP A 677 36.44 -14.33 -0.40
C TRP A 677 35.85 -12.91 -0.62
N ASN A 678 35.68 -12.13 0.43
CA ASN A 678 34.93 -10.88 0.39
C ASN A 678 33.57 -11.03 -0.32
N ALA A 679 32.86 -12.09 -0.01
CA ALA A 679 31.61 -12.47 -0.65
C ALA A 679 30.54 -12.80 0.38
N ALA A 680 29.29 -12.84 -0.03
CA ALA A 680 28.17 -13.34 0.76
C ALA A 680 27.16 -14.06 -0.16
N PHE A 681 26.35 -14.93 0.43
CA PHE A 681 25.17 -15.46 -0.24
C PHE A 681 24.05 -15.67 0.79
N GLY A 682 22.83 -15.75 0.30
CA GLY A 682 21.70 -16.01 1.18
C GLY A 682 20.46 -16.38 0.40
N ALA A 683 19.44 -16.77 1.16
CA ALA A 683 18.13 -17.06 0.63
C ALA A 683 17.04 -16.57 1.57
N SER A 684 15.91 -16.18 1.03
CA SER A 684 14.70 -15.88 1.77
C SER A 684 13.49 -16.57 1.14
N TYR A 685 12.60 -17.06 1.99
CA TYR A 685 11.34 -17.68 1.61
C TYR A 685 10.21 -16.92 2.28
N ARG A 686 9.24 -16.48 1.50
CA ARG A 686 8.04 -15.78 1.96
C ARG A 686 6.79 -16.54 1.53
N LYS A 687 5.82 -16.64 2.43
CA LYS A 687 4.50 -17.22 2.15
C LYS A 687 3.43 -16.41 2.89
N GLN A 688 2.48 -15.89 2.14
CA GLN A 688 1.24 -15.35 2.67
C GLN A 688 0.21 -16.48 2.74
N GLY A 689 -0.54 -16.56 3.81
CA GLY A 689 -1.60 -17.55 4.00
C GLY A 689 -2.83 -17.20 3.16
N ASP A 690 -3.73 -18.18 3.01
CA ASP A 690 -4.96 -18.00 2.27
C ASP A 690 -5.81 -16.87 2.87
N ALA A 691 -6.52 -16.16 1.99
CA ALA A 691 -7.51 -15.15 2.33
C ALA A 691 -8.90 -15.60 1.85
N PHE A 692 -9.93 -14.90 2.32
CA PHE A 692 -11.31 -15.09 1.90
C PHE A 692 -12.04 -13.76 1.97
N SER A 693 -12.81 -13.46 0.95
CA SER A 693 -13.69 -12.29 0.89
C SER A 693 -15.12 -12.77 0.66
N ARG A 694 -16.08 -12.11 1.29
CA ARG A 694 -17.51 -12.29 1.05
C ARG A 694 -18.20 -10.94 1.06
N VAL A 695 -18.77 -10.60 -0.06
CA VAL A 695 -19.72 -9.52 -0.23
C VAL A 695 -21.06 -10.11 -0.64
N LEU A 696 -22.09 -9.31 -0.74
CA LEU A 696 -23.35 -9.77 -1.30
C LEU A 696 -23.14 -10.13 -2.78
N ALA A 697 -23.70 -11.25 -3.19
CA ALA A 697 -23.60 -11.84 -4.51
C ALA A 697 -22.24 -12.46 -4.88
N GLU A 698 -21.15 -12.26 -4.11
CA GLU A 698 -19.85 -12.82 -4.44
C GLU A 698 -19.07 -13.34 -3.23
N GLU A 699 -18.34 -14.42 -3.41
CA GLU A 699 -17.35 -14.95 -2.47
C GLU A 699 -16.06 -15.29 -3.21
N VAL A 700 -14.92 -14.85 -2.68
CA VAL A 700 -13.61 -15.12 -3.26
C VAL A 700 -12.71 -15.82 -2.26
N ALA A 701 -12.15 -16.97 -2.64
CA ALA A 701 -11.12 -17.67 -1.87
C ALA A 701 -9.78 -17.55 -2.58
N THR A 702 -8.85 -16.81 -1.98
CA THR A 702 -7.52 -16.53 -2.56
C THR A 702 -6.44 -17.38 -1.92
N HIS A 703 -5.64 -18.04 -2.74
CA HIS A 703 -4.44 -18.77 -2.36
C HIS A 703 -3.20 -18.13 -3.00
N TYR A 704 -2.23 -17.76 -2.17
CA TYR A 704 -0.98 -17.14 -2.64
C TYR A 704 0.13 -18.19 -2.73
N GLY A 705 0.87 -18.24 -3.82
CA GLY A 705 2.11 -18.98 -3.98
C GLY A 705 3.21 -18.50 -3.02
N ALA A 706 4.32 -19.21 -2.97
CA ALA A 706 5.46 -18.85 -2.14
C ALA A 706 6.55 -18.19 -2.99
N ASP A 707 7.10 -17.07 -2.49
CA ASP A 707 8.26 -16.42 -3.09
C ASP A 707 9.55 -16.96 -2.49
N LEU A 708 10.46 -17.44 -3.34
CA LEU A 708 11.83 -17.82 -3.00
C LEU A 708 12.79 -16.86 -3.68
N GLU A 709 13.60 -16.20 -2.88
CA GLU A 709 14.68 -15.33 -3.32
C GLU A 709 16.04 -15.92 -2.94
N VAL A 710 17.02 -15.87 -3.86
CA VAL A 710 18.39 -16.29 -3.61
C VAL A 710 19.34 -15.24 -4.15
N PHE A 711 20.38 -14.88 -3.41
CA PHE A 711 21.38 -13.93 -3.87
C PHE A 711 22.81 -14.41 -3.66
N VAL A 712 23.70 -13.85 -4.46
CA VAL A 712 25.16 -13.89 -4.28
C VAL A 712 25.73 -12.47 -4.42
N GLU A 713 26.68 -12.14 -3.56
CA GLU A 713 27.35 -10.83 -3.54
C GLU A 713 28.86 -10.99 -3.57
N GLN A 714 29.54 -10.19 -4.38
CA GLN A 714 30.99 -10.05 -4.38
C GLN A 714 31.38 -8.60 -4.04
N ARG A 715 32.23 -8.43 -3.03
CA ARG A 715 32.76 -7.12 -2.59
C ARG A 715 34.16 -6.90 -3.12
N PHE A 716 34.46 -5.68 -3.54
CA PHE A 716 35.74 -5.24 -4.05
C PHE A 716 36.26 -4.07 -3.22
N GLY A 717 37.03 -4.37 -2.18
CA GLY A 717 37.42 -3.42 -1.14
C GLY A 717 36.22 -3.01 -0.28
N THR A 718 36.25 -1.78 0.25
CA THR A 718 35.19 -1.19 1.10
C THR A 718 34.23 -0.30 0.30
N GLN A 719 34.48 -0.09 -0.98
CA GLN A 719 33.77 0.89 -1.80
C GLN A 719 32.83 0.30 -2.84
N MET A 720 33.03 -0.96 -3.26
CA MET A 720 32.26 -1.50 -4.39
C MET A 720 31.71 -2.90 -4.07
N ALA A 721 30.47 -3.13 -4.42
CA ALA A 721 29.84 -4.45 -4.40
C ALA A 721 29.07 -4.72 -5.69
N VAL A 722 29.06 -5.98 -6.11
CA VAL A 722 28.20 -6.49 -7.18
C VAL A 722 27.34 -7.59 -6.59
N ARG A 723 26.03 -7.49 -6.79
CA ARG A 723 25.06 -8.49 -6.35
C ARG A 723 24.25 -9.00 -7.52
N LEU A 724 24.00 -10.30 -7.52
CA LEU A 724 23.07 -11.00 -8.38
C LEU A 724 21.98 -11.64 -7.50
N THR A 725 20.73 -11.32 -7.77
CA THR A 725 19.57 -11.84 -7.05
C THR A 725 18.61 -12.49 -8.04
N GLY A 726 18.11 -13.68 -7.72
CA GLY A 726 16.95 -14.29 -8.36
C GLY A 726 15.78 -14.25 -7.41
N SER A 727 14.66 -13.69 -7.81
CA SER A 727 13.41 -13.62 -7.06
C SER A 727 12.28 -14.34 -7.80
N ASN A 728 11.23 -14.68 -7.08
CA ASN A 728 10.12 -15.51 -7.57
C ASN A 728 10.58 -16.83 -8.22
N LEU A 729 11.63 -17.46 -7.66
CA LEU A 729 12.23 -18.66 -8.24
C LEU A 729 11.34 -19.91 -8.19
N LEU A 730 10.23 -19.86 -7.47
CA LEU A 730 9.21 -20.91 -7.43
C LEU A 730 8.07 -20.66 -8.39
N ASP A 731 8.13 -19.57 -9.16
CA ASP A 731 7.06 -19.13 -10.07
C ASP A 731 5.71 -19.10 -9.30
N ALA A 732 5.68 -18.27 -8.26
CA ALA A 732 4.53 -18.18 -7.37
C ALA A 732 3.28 -17.80 -8.15
N SER A 733 2.17 -18.51 -7.91
CA SER A 733 0.86 -18.16 -8.43
C SER A 733 0.02 -17.44 -7.39
N LYS A 734 -0.95 -16.69 -7.86
CA LYS A 734 -2.13 -16.27 -7.12
C LYS A 734 -3.30 -17.05 -7.72
N ASP A 735 -3.93 -17.89 -6.91
CA ASP A 735 -5.05 -18.71 -7.38
C ASP A 735 -6.33 -18.25 -6.65
N GLU A 736 -7.36 -17.90 -7.41
CA GLU A 736 -8.63 -17.41 -6.89
C GLU A 736 -9.79 -18.31 -7.31
N ARG A 737 -10.78 -18.41 -6.43
CA ARG A 737 -12.02 -19.13 -6.70
C ARG A 737 -13.16 -18.23 -6.35
N PHE A 738 -13.92 -17.87 -7.38
CA PHE A 738 -15.08 -17.02 -7.27
C PHE A 738 -16.33 -17.88 -7.23
N ASN A 739 -17.21 -17.62 -6.27
CA ASN A 739 -18.57 -18.09 -6.26
C ASN A 739 -19.44 -16.87 -6.52
N LYS A 740 -20.13 -16.81 -7.63
CA LYS A 740 -21.00 -15.71 -8.02
C LYS A 740 -22.45 -16.11 -7.92
N PHE A 741 -23.29 -15.18 -7.54
CA PHE A 741 -24.71 -15.33 -7.32
C PHE A 741 -25.42 -14.04 -7.76
N ASN A 742 -26.70 -14.10 -8.15
CA ASN A 742 -27.41 -12.87 -8.49
C ASN A 742 -28.07 -12.24 -7.25
N THR A 743 -28.51 -13.02 -6.27
CA THR A 743 -29.22 -12.52 -5.10
C THR A 743 -28.68 -13.08 -3.78
N LEU A 744 -28.98 -12.39 -2.67
CA LEU A 744 -28.71 -12.91 -1.31
C LEU A 744 -29.43 -14.25 -1.04
N GLY A 745 -30.62 -14.45 -1.62
CA GLY A 745 -31.35 -15.70 -1.52
C GLY A 745 -30.60 -16.85 -2.17
N GLU A 746 -30.11 -16.66 -3.39
CA GLU A 746 -29.31 -17.64 -4.12
C GLU A 746 -27.99 -17.91 -3.42
N GLN A 747 -27.31 -16.87 -2.92
CA GLN A 747 -26.09 -17.02 -2.12
C GLN A 747 -26.34 -17.85 -0.84
N THR A 748 -27.46 -17.62 -0.17
CA THR A 748 -27.89 -18.41 1.01
C THR A 748 -28.16 -19.86 0.66
N ASP A 749 -28.86 -20.11 -0.44
CA ASP A 749 -29.27 -21.43 -0.90
C ASP A 749 -28.19 -22.17 -1.70
N ARG A 750 -27.06 -21.46 -2.02
CA ARG A 750 -25.94 -21.94 -2.85
C ARG A 750 -26.39 -22.30 -4.27
N ASP A 751 -27.29 -21.52 -4.81
CA ASP A 751 -27.75 -21.57 -6.21
C ASP A 751 -26.82 -20.63 -7.01
N PHE A 752 -25.80 -21.22 -7.65
CA PHE A 752 -24.70 -20.48 -8.28
C PHE A 752 -25.15 -19.93 -9.63
N ASP A 753 -24.82 -18.69 -9.90
CA ASP A 753 -24.82 -18.12 -11.24
C ASP A 753 -23.56 -18.57 -11.99
N GLU A 754 -22.39 -18.40 -11.37
CA GLU A 754 -21.10 -18.82 -11.94
C GLU A 754 -20.15 -19.32 -10.84
N TYR A 755 -19.30 -20.26 -11.20
CA TYR A 755 -18.13 -20.67 -10.43
C TYR A 755 -16.88 -20.54 -11.29
N GLU A 756 -15.96 -19.65 -10.89
CA GLU A 756 -14.73 -19.39 -11.62
C GLU A 756 -13.50 -19.84 -10.83
N VAL A 757 -12.53 -20.42 -11.54
CA VAL A 757 -11.21 -20.78 -11.01
C VAL A 757 -10.15 -20.05 -11.83
N GLU A 758 -9.51 -19.10 -11.19
CA GLU A 758 -8.48 -18.27 -11.79
C GLU A 758 -7.09 -18.60 -11.24
N SER A 759 -6.08 -18.52 -12.09
CA SER A 759 -4.66 -18.65 -11.73
C SER A 759 -3.82 -17.62 -12.46
N GLU A 760 -3.04 -16.84 -11.70
CA GLU A 760 -2.14 -15.81 -12.21
C GLU A 760 -0.68 -16.15 -11.89
N THR A 761 0.23 -15.92 -12.84
CA THR A 761 1.69 -16.07 -12.68
C THR A 761 2.43 -14.95 -13.44
N ALA A 762 3.70 -14.70 -13.08
CA ALA A 762 4.52 -13.68 -13.76
C ALA A 762 5.96 -14.11 -14.06
N GLY A 763 6.33 -15.34 -13.71
CA GLY A 763 7.67 -15.90 -13.91
C GLY A 763 8.75 -15.34 -12.96
N PRO A 764 9.94 -15.95 -12.97
CA PRO A 764 11.08 -15.53 -12.18
C PRO A 764 11.74 -14.25 -12.71
N VAL A 765 12.38 -13.49 -11.81
CA VAL A 765 13.12 -12.26 -12.12
C VAL A 765 14.57 -12.40 -11.69
N VAL A 766 15.51 -11.97 -12.52
CA VAL A 766 16.92 -11.88 -12.18
C VAL A 766 17.36 -10.44 -12.14
N GLN A 767 17.89 -10.01 -11.01
CA GLN A 767 18.39 -8.66 -10.76
C GLN A 767 19.90 -8.65 -10.65
N MET A 768 20.56 -7.68 -11.27
CA MET A 768 22.01 -7.44 -11.11
C MET A 768 22.23 -5.98 -10.74
N ILE A 769 22.89 -5.74 -9.61
CA ILE A 769 23.20 -4.39 -9.09
C ILE A 769 24.68 -4.27 -8.83
N LEU A 770 25.26 -3.15 -9.26
CA LEU A 770 26.56 -2.66 -8.86
C LEU A 770 26.37 -1.43 -7.99
N ARG A 771 26.94 -1.44 -6.79
CA ARG A 771 26.95 -0.32 -5.84
C ARG A 771 28.38 0.17 -5.64
N TYR A 772 28.54 1.51 -5.58
CA TYR A 772 29.80 2.18 -5.33
C TYR A 772 29.61 3.27 -4.27
N THR A 773 30.45 3.29 -3.24
CA THR A 773 30.47 4.29 -2.16
C THR A 773 31.70 5.19 -2.29
N PHE A 774 31.55 6.50 -2.02
CA PHE A 774 32.62 7.52 -2.19
C PHE A 774 32.57 8.61 -1.14
#